data_7172af3b66991b7462c705f0f1cd21c3
#
_entry.id   7172af3b66991b7462c705f0f1cd21c3
#
_cell.length_a   1.000
_cell.length_b   1.000
_cell.length_c   1.000
_cell.angle_alpha   90.00
_cell.angle_beta   90.00
_cell.angle_gamma   90.00
#
_symmetry.space_group_name_H-M   'P 1'
#
loop_
_entity.id
_entity.type
_entity.pdbx_description
1 polymer ?
#
loop_
_entity_poly.entity_id
_entity_poly.type
_entity_poly.pdbx_seq_one_letter_code
_entity_poly.pdbx_strand_id
1 'polypeptide(L)'
;MMFNNRLTQRAQKVLQLAQEEAIRMKHESIGTEHILLGLIREGGGIAAKALEAIDVSFETIEKGVESLVGTGTKDVGPIVHYTPRAKKVIELSVDESRKLGHSYIGTEHILLALIREGEGVAARVLNNAGVSLNRARQQVLQLLGNNDSSVGNQGPSSSASTPTLDSLARDLTEIAREGSLDPVIGRSKEITRVIEVLARRTKNNPVLIGEPGVGKTAIAEGLAQQIVNNEVPEILRDKRVMTLDMGTVVAGTKYRGEFEDRMKKVMEEIRQAGNIILFIDELHTLIGAGGAEGAIDASNILKPSLARGELQCIGATTLDEYRKYIEKDAALERRFQPIQVDEPTVEESIQIIRGLRDRYEAHHRVKITDEAIEAAAKMSDRYISDRFLPDKAIDLIDEAGSKVRLRSYTTPPNLKELEAKLEAIRHEKNAAVQSQEFEKAASFRDKEQKMKEELEKTKAAWKEKQGQKESEVTVNDIAEVVAMWTGVPVAKIAETETAKLLNMEELLHERVIGQKEAVTAISRAIRRARAGLKDPKRPIGSFIFLGPTGVGKTELARALAEAMFGDEDAMIRIDMSEYMEKHATSRLVGSPPGYVGYDEGGQLTEKVRRKPYSVVLLDEIEKAHPDVFNILLQVLEDGRLTDSKGRTVDFRNTVVIMTSNVGAEALKKNRYVGFNLQDGERDYEDMKGKMLEELKKAFRPEFLNRVDEMIVFHSLEKEHLKEIVTLMSNELTKRLAEQDIELVLTDEAKMKIAEEGYDPDYGARPLRRALQKHVEDKLSEELLKGTVLTGGKVIVDVEDGNFVVKTEKEAVTGK
;
A
#
# COMPACT_ATOMS: atom_id res chain seq x y z
N MET A 1 -27.47 24.24 -9.26
CA MET A 1 -26.02 24.41 -9.06
C MET A 1 -25.19 23.12 -9.20
N MET A 2 -25.71 22.02 -9.77
CA MET A 2 -24.97 20.75 -9.90
C MET A 2 -24.19 20.56 -11.23
N PHE A 3 -24.21 21.52 -12.14
CA PHE A 3 -23.67 21.34 -13.49
C PHE A 3 -22.34 22.07 -13.75
N ASN A 4 -21.91 22.98 -12.88
CA ASN A 4 -20.70 23.79 -13.11
C ASN A 4 -19.38 22.99 -13.19
N ASN A 5 -19.32 21.80 -12.54
CA ASN A 5 -18.08 20.99 -12.49
C ASN A 5 -17.81 20.16 -13.77
N ARG A 6 -18.74 20.13 -14.72
CA ARG A 6 -18.58 19.39 -15.98
C ARG A 6 -18.39 20.30 -17.20
N LEU A 7 -18.56 21.61 -17.05
CA LEU A 7 -18.38 22.56 -18.13
C LEU A 7 -16.88 22.82 -18.35
N THR A 8 -16.44 22.76 -19.61
CA THR A 8 -15.09 23.22 -19.97
C THR A 8 -14.96 24.71 -19.71
N GLN A 9 -13.73 25.22 -19.57
CA GLN A 9 -13.49 26.65 -19.38
C GLN A 9 -14.10 27.50 -20.49
N ARG A 10 -14.06 27.02 -21.73
CA ARG A 10 -14.69 27.69 -22.87
C ARG A 10 -16.21 27.66 -22.79
N ALA A 11 -16.82 26.55 -22.39
CA ALA A 11 -18.25 26.47 -22.18
C ALA A 11 -18.73 27.41 -21.05
N GLN A 12 -17.93 27.56 -20.00
CA GLN A 12 -18.20 28.52 -18.92
C GLN A 12 -18.13 29.96 -19.45
N LYS A 13 -17.10 30.26 -20.28
CA LYS A 13 -16.95 31.56 -20.94
C LYS A 13 -18.12 31.90 -21.87
N VAL A 14 -18.64 30.91 -22.61
CA VAL A 14 -19.85 31.09 -23.44
C VAL A 14 -21.04 31.53 -22.60
N LEU A 15 -21.27 30.91 -21.45
CA LEU A 15 -22.39 31.28 -20.58
C LEU A 15 -22.21 32.68 -19.96
N GLN A 16 -20.96 33.07 -19.68
CA GLN A 16 -20.64 34.42 -19.22
C GLN A 16 -20.88 35.44 -20.33
N LEU A 17 -20.40 35.17 -21.55
CA LEU A 17 -20.64 36.03 -22.72
C LEU A 17 -22.16 36.13 -23.03
N ALA A 18 -22.92 35.05 -22.88
CA ALA A 18 -24.35 35.05 -23.04
C ALA A 18 -25.05 36.00 -22.06
N GLN A 19 -24.56 36.12 -20.83
CA GLN A 19 -25.03 37.07 -19.85
C GLN A 19 -24.68 38.51 -20.25
N GLU A 20 -23.49 38.76 -20.76
CA GLU A 20 -23.04 40.06 -21.25
C GLU A 20 -23.91 40.50 -22.44
N GLU A 21 -24.21 39.59 -23.38
CA GLU A 21 -25.06 39.87 -24.54
C GLU A 21 -26.51 40.17 -24.13
N ALA A 22 -27.08 39.46 -23.12
CA ALA A 22 -28.40 39.79 -22.62
C ALA A 22 -28.48 41.18 -21.97
N ILE A 23 -27.41 41.60 -21.27
CA ILE A 23 -27.32 42.96 -20.73
C ILE A 23 -27.14 44.00 -21.87
N ARG A 24 -26.28 43.72 -22.88
CA ARG A 24 -26.10 44.59 -24.04
C ARG A 24 -27.38 44.84 -24.81
N MET A 25 -28.18 43.79 -24.99
CA MET A 25 -29.47 43.85 -25.68
C MET A 25 -30.61 44.35 -24.77
N LYS A 26 -30.33 44.68 -23.50
CA LYS A 26 -31.31 45.13 -22.50
C LYS A 26 -32.47 44.17 -22.26
N HIS A 27 -32.17 42.87 -22.23
CA HIS A 27 -33.15 41.82 -21.96
C HIS A 27 -33.10 41.37 -20.49
N GLU A 28 -34.26 41.21 -19.85
CA GLU A 28 -34.40 40.85 -18.44
C GLU A 28 -34.03 39.35 -18.16
N SER A 29 -33.83 38.54 -19.20
CA SER A 29 -33.50 37.10 -19.05
C SER A 29 -32.61 36.61 -20.19
N ILE A 30 -31.76 35.62 -19.84
CA ILE A 30 -30.87 34.95 -20.79
C ILE A 30 -31.68 33.91 -21.56
N GLY A 31 -31.94 34.19 -22.83
CA GLY A 31 -32.60 33.26 -23.76
C GLY A 31 -31.60 32.42 -24.55
N THR A 32 -32.15 31.57 -25.43
CA THR A 32 -31.34 30.72 -26.35
C THR A 32 -30.52 31.54 -27.34
N GLU A 33 -31.01 32.69 -27.75
CA GLU A 33 -30.36 33.68 -28.62
C GLU A 33 -29.06 34.19 -28.01
N HIS A 34 -29.07 34.52 -26.73
CA HIS A 34 -27.91 35.02 -26.02
C HIS A 34 -26.82 33.93 -25.89
N ILE A 35 -27.22 32.67 -25.65
CA ILE A 35 -26.29 31.54 -25.61
C ILE A 35 -25.66 31.35 -26.99
N LEU A 36 -26.41 31.49 -28.07
CA LEU A 36 -25.91 31.41 -29.42
C LEU A 36 -24.89 32.53 -29.73
N LEU A 37 -25.21 33.78 -29.38
CA LEU A 37 -24.30 34.92 -29.55
C LEU A 37 -23.03 34.74 -28.72
N GLY A 38 -23.16 34.31 -27.46
CA GLY A 38 -22.00 34.02 -26.61
C GLY A 38 -21.11 32.93 -27.17
N LEU A 39 -21.70 31.92 -27.83
CA LEU A 39 -20.99 30.78 -28.39
C LEU A 39 -20.15 31.20 -29.61
N ILE A 40 -20.66 32.08 -30.44
CA ILE A 40 -19.92 32.62 -31.61
C ILE A 40 -18.90 33.65 -31.18
N ARG A 41 -19.21 34.51 -30.22
CA ARG A 41 -18.32 35.52 -29.68
C ARG A 41 -17.08 34.94 -28.98
N GLU A 42 -17.21 33.75 -28.39
CA GLU A 42 -16.06 33.01 -27.85
C GLU A 42 -15.05 32.67 -28.94
N GLY A 43 -15.51 32.30 -30.11
CA GLY A 43 -14.74 32.23 -31.38
C GLY A 43 -13.71 31.10 -31.47
N GLY A 44 -13.18 30.62 -30.35
CA GLY A 44 -12.10 29.61 -30.32
C GLY A 44 -12.57 28.17 -30.15
N GLY A 45 -13.85 27.97 -29.86
CA GLY A 45 -14.44 26.64 -29.58
C GLY A 45 -14.79 25.88 -30.85
N ILE A 46 -15.00 24.55 -30.69
CA ILE A 46 -15.41 23.65 -31.78
C ILE A 46 -16.73 24.11 -32.41
N ALA A 47 -17.63 24.65 -31.61
CA ALA A 47 -18.92 25.15 -32.09
C ALA A 47 -18.78 26.33 -33.06
N ALA A 48 -17.93 27.31 -32.73
CA ALA A 48 -17.68 28.46 -33.60
C ALA A 48 -17.03 28.01 -34.93
N LYS A 49 -16.04 27.14 -34.87
CA LYS A 49 -15.38 26.55 -36.05
C LYS A 49 -16.36 25.71 -36.88
N ALA A 50 -17.30 24.99 -36.25
CA ALA A 50 -18.30 24.22 -36.98
C ALA A 50 -19.30 25.13 -37.73
N LEU A 51 -19.69 26.27 -37.15
CA LEU A 51 -20.53 27.25 -37.80
C LEU A 51 -19.81 27.98 -38.94
N GLU A 52 -18.56 28.32 -38.73
CA GLU A 52 -17.70 28.91 -39.74
C GLU A 52 -17.48 27.98 -40.95
N ALA A 53 -17.28 26.67 -40.71
CA ALA A 53 -17.16 25.66 -41.75
C ALA A 53 -18.46 25.41 -42.54
N ILE A 54 -19.60 25.94 -42.05
CA ILE A 54 -20.91 25.89 -42.73
C ILE A 54 -21.22 27.24 -43.42
N ASP A 55 -20.27 28.17 -43.46
CA ASP A 55 -20.38 29.55 -44.01
C ASP A 55 -21.36 30.43 -43.22
N VAL A 56 -21.49 30.23 -41.92
CA VAL A 56 -22.32 31.06 -41.04
C VAL A 56 -21.45 32.04 -40.25
N SER A 57 -21.50 33.31 -40.64
CA SER A 57 -20.73 34.37 -39.96
C SER A 57 -21.45 34.95 -38.74
N PHE A 58 -20.67 35.52 -37.81
CA PHE A 58 -21.21 36.24 -36.64
C PHE A 58 -22.22 37.30 -37.03
N GLU A 59 -21.93 38.11 -38.08
CA GLU A 59 -22.82 39.16 -38.57
C GLU A 59 -24.19 38.62 -39.02
N THR A 60 -24.19 37.44 -39.67
CA THR A 60 -25.42 36.82 -40.14
C THR A 60 -26.33 36.41 -38.98
N ILE A 61 -25.74 35.87 -37.92
CA ILE A 61 -26.46 35.44 -36.74
C ILE A 61 -26.91 36.63 -35.87
N GLU A 62 -26.05 37.65 -35.71
CA GLU A 62 -26.39 38.86 -34.96
C GLU A 62 -27.57 39.58 -35.60
N LYS A 63 -27.53 39.81 -36.92
CA LYS A 63 -28.64 40.38 -37.68
C LYS A 63 -29.91 39.52 -37.60
N GLY A 64 -29.77 38.19 -37.62
CA GLY A 64 -30.91 37.28 -37.47
C GLY A 64 -31.54 37.33 -36.09
N VAL A 65 -30.75 37.44 -35.03
CA VAL A 65 -31.25 37.65 -33.67
C VAL A 65 -31.93 38.97 -33.48
N GLU A 66 -31.26 40.07 -33.93
CA GLU A 66 -31.83 41.43 -33.85
C GLU A 66 -33.14 41.58 -34.60
N SER A 67 -33.28 40.91 -35.73
CA SER A 67 -34.55 40.96 -36.52
C SER A 67 -35.71 40.21 -35.88
N LEU A 68 -35.44 39.22 -35.06
CA LEU A 68 -36.43 38.37 -34.41
C LEU A 68 -36.86 38.85 -32.99
N VAL A 69 -35.92 39.40 -32.25
CA VAL A 69 -36.16 39.75 -30.82
C VAL A 69 -36.06 41.25 -30.57
N GLY A 70 -35.25 41.97 -31.32
CA GLY A 70 -35.02 43.41 -31.12
C GLY A 70 -34.18 43.70 -29.88
N THR A 71 -34.08 45.03 -29.56
CA THR A 71 -33.41 45.49 -28.32
C THR A 71 -34.41 45.96 -27.31
N GLY A 72 -34.23 45.61 -26.05
CA GLY A 72 -35.09 46.04 -24.94
C GLY A 72 -34.99 47.53 -24.63
N THR A 73 -36.01 48.09 -24.01
CA THR A 73 -36.10 49.53 -23.72
C THR A 73 -35.67 49.92 -22.29
N LYS A 74 -35.47 48.95 -21.38
CA LYS A 74 -35.11 49.17 -19.97
C LYS A 74 -33.70 48.75 -19.67
N ASP A 75 -32.97 49.56 -18.90
CA ASP A 75 -31.66 49.14 -18.38
C ASP A 75 -31.83 48.04 -17.35
N VAL A 76 -31.14 46.90 -17.57
CA VAL A 76 -31.25 45.67 -16.76
C VAL A 76 -30.09 45.64 -15.80
N GLY A 77 -30.35 45.24 -14.55
CA GLY A 77 -29.32 45.05 -13.53
C GLY A 77 -28.38 43.87 -13.83
N PRO A 78 -27.31 43.74 -13.03
CA PRO A 78 -26.23 42.76 -13.31
C PRO A 78 -26.61 41.27 -13.16
N ILE A 79 -27.79 40.97 -12.60
CA ILE A 79 -28.25 39.58 -12.39
C ILE A 79 -29.40 39.29 -13.36
N VAL A 80 -29.13 38.46 -14.36
CA VAL A 80 -30.08 38.03 -15.37
C VAL A 80 -30.38 36.54 -15.22
N HIS A 81 -31.65 36.17 -15.20
CA HIS A 81 -32.07 34.78 -15.01
C HIS A 81 -32.22 34.06 -16.37
N TYR A 82 -31.91 32.76 -16.41
CA TYR A 82 -32.13 31.92 -17.59
C TYR A 82 -33.63 31.69 -17.83
N THR A 83 -34.05 31.83 -19.08
CA THR A 83 -35.40 31.43 -19.53
C THR A 83 -35.57 29.90 -19.36
N PRO A 84 -36.81 29.38 -19.28
CA PRO A 84 -37.04 27.93 -19.22
C PRO A 84 -36.40 27.17 -20.39
N ARG A 85 -36.42 27.76 -21.59
CA ARG A 85 -35.81 27.16 -22.78
C ARG A 85 -34.28 27.16 -22.71
N ALA A 86 -33.66 28.23 -22.22
CA ALA A 86 -32.22 28.29 -22.03
C ALA A 86 -31.75 27.23 -20.99
N LYS A 87 -32.54 27.01 -19.91
CA LYS A 87 -32.27 25.92 -18.96
C LYS A 87 -32.37 24.54 -19.63
N LYS A 88 -33.40 24.32 -20.46
CA LYS A 88 -33.55 23.06 -21.22
C LYS A 88 -32.35 22.82 -22.16
N VAL A 89 -31.80 23.84 -22.77
CA VAL A 89 -30.61 23.73 -23.62
C VAL A 89 -29.41 23.26 -22.79
N ILE A 90 -29.21 23.77 -21.58
CA ILE A 90 -28.14 23.33 -20.68
C ILE A 90 -28.34 21.85 -20.30
N GLU A 91 -29.57 21.41 -20.03
CA GLU A 91 -29.88 20.01 -19.76
C GLU A 91 -29.63 19.12 -20.99
N LEU A 92 -30.07 19.56 -22.17
CA LEU A 92 -29.83 18.83 -23.41
C LEU A 92 -28.34 18.75 -23.78
N SER A 93 -27.52 19.70 -23.37
CA SER A 93 -26.05 19.66 -23.63
C SER A 93 -25.37 18.52 -22.85
N VAL A 94 -25.90 18.16 -21.68
CA VAL A 94 -25.47 16.97 -20.91
C VAL A 94 -25.78 15.68 -21.67
N ASP A 95 -26.97 15.63 -22.28
CA ASP A 95 -27.39 14.48 -23.07
C ASP A 95 -26.55 14.32 -24.35
N GLU A 96 -26.25 15.44 -25.02
CA GLU A 96 -25.40 15.41 -26.23
C GLU A 96 -23.94 15.02 -25.88
N SER A 97 -23.42 15.48 -24.72
CA SER A 97 -22.13 15.04 -24.21
C SER A 97 -22.08 13.51 -23.99
N ARG A 98 -23.10 12.94 -23.37
CA ARG A 98 -23.21 11.48 -23.18
C ARG A 98 -23.31 10.72 -24.51
N LYS A 99 -24.06 11.23 -25.50
CA LYS A 99 -24.20 10.60 -26.82
C LYS A 99 -22.89 10.60 -27.61
N LEU A 100 -22.06 11.62 -27.40
CA LEU A 100 -20.73 11.71 -28.03
C LEU A 100 -19.65 10.99 -27.21
N GLY A 101 -20.00 10.37 -26.08
CA GLY A 101 -19.06 9.62 -25.21
C GLY A 101 -18.17 10.49 -24.35
N HIS A 102 -18.46 11.80 -24.20
CA HIS A 102 -17.63 12.72 -23.46
C HIS A 102 -18.03 12.83 -21.98
N SER A 103 -17.06 12.94 -21.10
CA SER A 103 -17.26 13.17 -19.66
C SER A 103 -17.45 14.65 -19.29
N TYR A 104 -17.20 15.56 -20.23
CA TYR A 104 -17.26 17.01 -20.10
C TYR A 104 -18.29 17.63 -21.04
N ILE A 105 -18.70 18.87 -20.78
CA ILE A 105 -19.62 19.64 -21.63
C ILE A 105 -18.81 20.79 -22.28
N GLY A 106 -18.52 20.65 -23.56
CA GLY A 106 -17.86 21.66 -24.39
C GLY A 106 -18.82 22.51 -25.18
N THR A 107 -18.28 23.46 -25.94
CA THR A 107 -19.04 24.39 -26.81
C THR A 107 -19.86 23.65 -27.87
N GLU A 108 -19.33 22.55 -28.43
CA GLU A 108 -19.98 21.67 -29.40
C GLU A 108 -21.28 21.07 -28.88
N HIS A 109 -21.29 20.65 -27.61
CA HIS A 109 -22.47 20.08 -26.97
C HIS A 109 -23.56 21.12 -26.78
N ILE A 110 -23.16 22.38 -26.47
CA ILE A 110 -24.09 23.49 -26.35
C ILE A 110 -24.71 23.84 -27.71
N LEU A 111 -23.91 23.85 -28.79
CA LEU A 111 -24.42 24.08 -30.16
C LEU A 111 -25.43 23.01 -30.57
N LEU A 112 -25.09 21.71 -30.40
CA LEU A 112 -25.99 20.64 -30.75
C LEU A 112 -27.30 20.67 -29.93
N ALA A 113 -27.21 21.07 -28.65
CA ALA A 113 -28.37 21.23 -27.79
C ALA A 113 -29.27 22.40 -28.21
N LEU A 114 -28.69 23.52 -28.64
CA LEU A 114 -29.44 24.65 -29.18
C LEU A 114 -30.25 24.27 -30.43
N ILE A 115 -29.65 23.53 -31.34
CA ILE A 115 -30.32 23.10 -32.59
C ILE A 115 -31.41 22.05 -32.26
N ARG A 116 -31.11 21.14 -31.30
CA ARG A 116 -32.02 20.06 -30.91
C ARG A 116 -33.27 20.58 -30.15
N GLU A 117 -33.13 21.64 -29.40
CA GLU A 117 -34.24 22.28 -28.69
C GLU A 117 -35.37 22.73 -29.70
N GLY A 118 -34.99 23.21 -30.85
CA GLY A 118 -35.84 23.32 -32.05
C GLY A 118 -36.83 24.50 -32.10
N GLU A 119 -37.30 24.97 -30.96
CA GLU A 119 -38.36 25.99 -30.87
C GLU A 119 -37.86 27.38 -30.46
N GLY A 120 -36.65 27.46 -29.88
CA GLY A 120 -36.04 28.71 -29.42
C GLY A 120 -35.62 29.65 -30.57
N VAL A 121 -35.36 30.90 -30.19
CA VAL A 121 -34.88 31.88 -31.17
C VAL A 121 -33.59 31.45 -31.82
N ALA A 122 -32.66 30.90 -31.07
CA ALA A 122 -31.38 30.35 -31.59
C ALA A 122 -31.63 29.28 -32.68
N ALA A 123 -32.53 28.35 -32.42
CA ALA A 123 -32.83 27.27 -33.38
C ALA A 123 -33.44 27.83 -34.67
N ARG A 124 -34.31 28.85 -34.58
CA ARG A 124 -34.92 29.56 -35.75
C ARG A 124 -33.87 30.32 -36.55
N VAL A 125 -32.96 31.02 -35.89
CA VAL A 125 -31.87 31.73 -36.55
C VAL A 125 -30.95 30.76 -37.28
N LEU A 126 -30.56 29.64 -36.61
CA LEU A 126 -29.72 28.63 -37.21
C LEU A 126 -30.40 27.92 -38.39
N ASN A 127 -31.68 27.58 -38.26
CA ASN A 127 -32.45 27.01 -39.39
C ASN A 127 -32.59 27.98 -40.57
N ASN A 128 -32.79 29.26 -40.33
CA ASN A 128 -32.84 30.27 -41.37
C ASN A 128 -31.48 30.48 -42.06
N ALA A 129 -30.38 30.24 -41.33
CA ALA A 129 -29.02 30.18 -41.86
C ALA A 129 -28.66 28.84 -42.53
N GLY A 130 -29.59 27.88 -42.68
CA GLY A 130 -29.37 26.60 -43.31
C GLY A 130 -28.62 25.55 -42.48
N VAL A 131 -28.54 25.75 -41.15
CA VAL A 131 -27.86 24.86 -40.24
C VAL A 131 -28.84 23.82 -39.69
N SER A 132 -28.83 22.60 -40.24
CA SER A 132 -29.59 21.48 -39.70
C SER A 132 -28.80 20.68 -38.64
N LEU A 133 -29.50 19.99 -37.72
CA LEU A 133 -28.88 19.18 -36.69
C LEU A 133 -27.90 18.13 -37.26
N ASN A 134 -28.27 17.47 -38.36
CA ASN A 134 -27.41 16.47 -38.98
C ASN A 134 -26.13 17.09 -39.57
N ARG A 135 -26.27 18.26 -40.22
CA ARG A 135 -25.13 18.97 -40.83
C ARG A 135 -24.19 19.52 -39.73
N ALA A 136 -24.74 20.10 -38.66
CA ALA A 136 -23.96 20.56 -37.53
C ALA A 136 -23.24 19.40 -36.82
N ARG A 137 -23.94 18.27 -36.57
CA ARG A 137 -23.37 17.08 -35.95
C ARG A 137 -22.24 16.49 -36.80
N GLN A 138 -22.41 16.41 -38.11
CA GLN A 138 -21.40 15.90 -39.02
C GLN A 138 -20.14 16.79 -39.01
N GLN A 139 -20.29 18.12 -39.01
CA GLN A 139 -19.16 19.04 -38.88
C GLN A 139 -18.49 18.99 -37.51
N VAL A 140 -19.26 18.90 -36.43
CA VAL A 140 -18.72 18.74 -35.09
C VAL A 140 -17.92 17.43 -35.00
N LEU A 141 -18.44 16.32 -35.50
CA LEU A 141 -17.71 15.04 -35.53
C LEU A 141 -16.46 15.11 -36.39
N GLN A 142 -16.53 15.79 -37.52
CA GLN A 142 -15.37 16.00 -38.40
C GLN A 142 -14.30 16.86 -37.73
N LEU A 143 -14.69 17.91 -37.00
CA LEU A 143 -13.76 18.75 -36.24
C LEU A 143 -13.23 18.09 -34.97
N LEU A 144 -14.00 17.23 -34.32
CA LEU A 144 -13.56 16.39 -33.21
C LEU A 144 -12.58 15.30 -33.66
N GLY A 145 -12.76 14.77 -34.89
CA GLY A 145 -11.82 13.85 -35.51
C GLY A 145 -10.61 14.51 -36.18
N ASN A 146 -10.64 15.83 -36.41
CA ASN A 146 -9.60 16.61 -37.10
C ASN A 146 -8.88 17.62 -36.20
N ASN A 147 -9.05 17.58 -34.88
CA ASN A 147 -8.41 18.54 -33.96
C ASN A 147 -6.92 18.29 -33.73
N ASP A 148 -6.24 17.55 -34.62
CA ASP A 148 -4.78 17.42 -34.68
C ASP A 148 -4.24 17.86 -36.04
N SER A 149 -4.57 19.06 -36.47
CA SER A 149 -3.83 19.67 -37.59
C SER A 149 -4.04 21.16 -37.61
N SER A 150 -3.20 21.92 -36.94
CA SER A 150 -3.01 23.33 -37.24
C SER A 150 -1.53 23.64 -37.54
N VAL A 151 -1.37 24.00 -38.80
CA VAL A 151 -0.30 24.87 -39.40
C VAL A 151 0.98 24.19 -39.84
N GLY A 152 1.17 24.11 -41.13
CA GLY A 152 2.47 24.17 -41.76
C GLY A 152 2.72 23.21 -42.91
N ASN A 153 2.14 23.51 -44.05
CA ASN A 153 2.69 23.40 -45.44
C ASN A 153 3.76 22.31 -45.75
N GLN A 154 3.41 21.51 -46.75
CA GLN A 154 4.21 20.76 -47.72
C GLN A 154 4.37 19.25 -47.53
N GLY A 155 3.78 18.55 -48.51
CA GLY A 155 4.20 17.24 -48.97
C GLY A 155 3.16 16.11 -48.75
N PRO A 156 2.84 15.32 -49.74
CA PRO A 156 1.85 14.25 -49.62
C PRO A 156 2.51 13.02 -49.00
N SER A 157 2.35 12.84 -47.69
CA SER A 157 2.51 11.54 -47.07
C SER A 157 1.13 11.08 -46.57
N SER A 158 0.55 10.15 -47.30
CA SER A 158 -0.66 9.43 -46.91
C SER A 158 -0.36 8.64 -45.64
N SER A 159 -0.58 9.23 -44.44
CA SER A 159 -0.65 8.46 -43.23
C SER A 159 -1.90 7.60 -43.31
N ALA A 160 -1.73 6.30 -43.44
CA ALA A 160 -2.84 5.35 -43.39
C ALA A 160 -3.58 5.54 -42.06
N SER A 161 -4.89 5.83 -42.12
CA SER A 161 -5.71 5.98 -40.92
C SER A 161 -5.82 4.61 -40.18
N THR A 162 -5.56 4.61 -38.88
CA THR A 162 -5.59 3.42 -38.02
C THR A 162 -6.75 3.46 -36.99
N PRO A 163 -8.03 3.58 -37.45
CA PRO A 163 -9.13 3.89 -36.55
C PRO A 163 -9.45 2.78 -35.55
N THR A 164 -9.22 1.52 -35.90
CA THR A 164 -9.46 0.40 -35.00
C THR A 164 -8.35 0.35 -33.93
N LEU A 165 -7.11 0.52 -34.35
CA LEU A 165 -5.96 0.56 -33.45
C LEU A 165 -6.03 1.77 -32.50
N ASP A 166 -6.33 2.98 -33.00
CA ASP A 166 -6.44 4.19 -32.18
C ASP A 166 -7.59 4.10 -31.16
N SER A 167 -8.61 3.27 -31.41
CA SER A 167 -9.69 3.01 -30.43
C SER A 167 -9.34 1.98 -29.35
N LEU A 168 -8.36 1.11 -29.58
CA LEU A 168 -7.99 -0.02 -28.72
C LEU A 168 -6.60 0.12 -28.10
N ALA A 169 -5.78 1.03 -28.60
CA ALA A 169 -4.43 1.26 -28.18
C ALA A 169 -4.21 2.72 -27.80
N ARG A 170 -3.24 2.98 -26.93
CA ARG A 170 -2.86 4.31 -26.49
C ARG A 170 -1.57 4.73 -27.20
N ASP A 171 -1.56 5.88 -27.87
CA ASP A 171 -0.37 6.40 -28.56
C ASP A 171 0.57 7.12 -27.56
N LEU A 172 1.65 6.44 -27.17
CA LEU A 172 2.66 7.02 -26.26
C LEU A 172 3.41 8.17 -26.93
N THR A 173 3.60 8.15 -28.26
CA THR A 173 4.31 9.19 -28.97
C THR A 173 3.51 10.50 -29.02
N GLU A 174 2.19 10.40 -29.13
CA GLU A 174 1.31 11.57 -29.08
C GLU A 174 1.26 12.17 -27.67
N ILE A 175 1.10 11.33 -26.65
CA ILE A 175 1.11 11.73 -25.25
C ILE A 175 2.47 12.38 -24.87
N ALA A 176 3.58 11.86 -25.44
CA ALA A 176 4.90 12.47 -25.28
C ALA A 176 4.96 13.89 -25.88
N ARG A 177 4.33 14.11 -27.06
CA ARG A 177 4.24 15.45 -27.67
C ARG A 177 3.43 16.43 -26.84
N GLU A 178 2.42 15.95 -26.16
CA GLU A 178 1.61 16.73 -25.23
C GLU A 178 2.32 17.06 -23.91
N GLY A 179 3.49 16.44 -23.65
CA GLY A 179 4.23 16.58 -22.40
C GLY A 179 3.53 15.91 -21.21
N SER A 180 2.62 14.98 -21.47
CA SER A 180 1.80 14.31 -20.44
C SER A 180 2.44 13.05 -19.87
N LEU A 181 3.54 12.54 -20.47
CA LEU A 181 4.30 11.40 -19.94
C LEU A 181 5.19 11.80 -18.77
N ASP A 182 5.43 10.87 -17.88
CA ASP A 182 6.38 11.02 -16.80
C ASP A 182 7.82 11.07 -17.32
N PRO A 183 8.72 11.85 -16.70
CA PRO A 183 10.13 11.85 -17.09
C PRO A 183 10.76 10.50 -16.77
N VAL A 184 11.43 9.90 -17.76
CA VAL A 184 12.10 8.60 -17.59
C VAL A 184 13.54 8.83 -17.16
N ILE A 185 13.87 8.38 -15.96
CA ILE A 185 15.16 8.58 -15.31
C ILE A 185 15.83 7.23 -15.06
N GLY A 186 17.14 7.15 -15.28
CA GLY A 186 17.95 5.97 -14.91
C GLY A 186 17.87 4.78 -15.88
N ARG A 187 17.08 4.84 -16.97
CA ARG A 187 16.86 3.74 -17.93
C ARG A 187 17.51 3.94 -19.31
N SER A 188 18.49 4.81 -19.40
CA SER A 188 19.13 5.14 -20.70
C SER A 188 19.82 3.94 -21.37
N LYS A 189 20.40 3.02 -20.58
CA LYS A 189 21.05 1.82 -21.09
C LYS A 189 20.06 0.85 -21.74
N GLU A 190 18.96 0.61 -21.07
CA GLU A 190 17.90 -0.27 -21.53
C GLU A 190 17.20 0.31 -22.76
N ILE A 191 16.90 1.63 -22.77
CA ILE A 191 16.33 2.32 -23.94
C ILE A 191 17.27 2.21 -25.13
N THR A 192 18.57 2.49 -24.96
CA THR A 192 19.56 2.34 -26.02
C THR A 192 19.58 0.90 -26.54
N ARG A 193 19.50 -0.07 -25.66
CA ARG A 193 19.47 -1.48 -26.04
C ARG A 193 18.20 -1.85 -26.80
N VAL A 194 17.04 -1.31 -26.42
CA VAL A 194 15.78 -1.46 -27.17
C VAL A 194 15.93 -0.89 -28.58
N ILE A 195 16.51 0.31 -28.74
CA ILE A 195 16.77 0.95 -30.02
C ILE A 195 17.69 0.09 -30.91
N GLU A 196 18.78 -0.42 -30.33
CA GLU A 196 19.70 -1.31 -31.04
C GLU A 196 19.00 -2.57 -31.55
N VAL A 197 18.13 -3.19 -30.71
CA VAL A 197 17.40 -4.39 -31.07
C VAL A 197 16.38 -4.09 -32.17
N LEU A 198 15.61 -3.01 -32.06
CA LEU A 198 14.63 -2.58 -33.09
C LEU A 198 15.28 -2.30 -34.45
N ALA A 199 16.55 -1.85 -34.48
CA ALA A 199 17.31 -1.58 -35.70
C ALA A 199 17.91 -2.86 -36.37
N ARG A 200 17.81 -4.04 -35.73
CA ARG A 200 18.36 -5.29 -36.27
C ARG A 200 17.52 -5.81 -37.45
N ARG A 201 18.16 -6.55 -38.33
CA ARG A 201 17.47 -7.22 -39.44
C ARG A 201 16.65 -8.43 -39.01
N THR A 202 17.07 -9.13 -37.97
CA THR A 202 16.43 -10.33 -37.41
C THR A 202 16.43 -10.24 -35.89
N LYS A 203 15.49 -10.89 -35.21
CA LYS A 203 15.29 -10.75 -33.76
C LYS A 203 15.15 -9.27 -33.36
N ASN A 204 14.36 -8.55 -34.11
CA ASN A 204 14.16 -7.10 -33.96
C ASN A 204 12.98 -6.73 -33.05
N ASN A 205 12.48 -7.68 -32.29
CA ASN A 205 11.44 -7.47 -31.28
C ASN A 205 12.05 -7.65 -29.90
N PRO A 206 12.33 -6.57 -29.15
CA PRO A 206 12.83 -6.67 -27.78
C PRO A 206 11.73 -7.17 -26.83
N VAL A 207 12.10 -7.98 -25.85
CA VAL A 207 11.26 -8.32 -24.70
C VAL A 207 11.95 -7.87 -23.43
N LEU A 208 11.31 -6.97 -22.71
CA LEU A 208 11.74 -6.47 -21.41
C LEU A 208 11.38 -7.51 -20.34
N ILE A 209 12.38 -8.11 -19.74
CA ILE A 209 12.22 -9.15 -18.72
C ILE A 209 12.67 -8.60 -17.38
N GLY A 210 11.81 -8.63 -16.41
CA GLY A 210 12.12 -8.16 -15.05
C GLY A 210 10.93 -8.34 -14.12
N GLU A 211 11.18 -8.15 -12.84
CA GLU A 211 10.15 -8.27 -11.81
C GLU A 211 9.05 -7.20 -11.97
N PRO A 212 7.85 -7.42 -11.40
CA PRO A 212 6.80 -6.40 -11.42
C PRO A 212 7.26 -5.12 -10.72
N GLY A 213 6.89 -3.95 -11.26
CA GLY A 213 7.21 -2.66 -10.62
C GLY A 213 8.63 -2.12 -10.84
N VAL A 214 9.51 -2.83 -11.60
CA VAL A 214 10.87 -2.31 -11.91
C VAL A 214 10.91 -1.22 -12.98
N GLY A 215 9.78 -0.85 -13.58
CA GLY A 215 9.70 0.22 -14.58
C GLY A 215 9.86 -0.24 -16.03
N LYS A 216 9.41 -1.44 -16.40
CA LYS A 216 9.41 -1.93 -17.80
C LYS A 216 8.62 -1.04 -18.74
N THR A 217 7.45 -0.57 -18.33
CA THR A 217 6.58 0.32 -19.11
C THR A 217 7.23 1.69 -19.34
N ALA A 218 7.95 2.21 -18.33
CA ALA A 218 8.70 3.46 -18.43
C ALA A 218 9.77 3.45 -19.56
N ILE A 219 10.34 2.28 -19.88
CA ILE A 219 11.31 2.16 -21.00
C ILE A 219 10.64 2.41 -22.33
N ALA A 220 9.39 1.95 -22.52
CA ALA A 220 8.63 2.22 -23.74
C ALA A 220 8.20 3.69 -23.83
N GLU A 221 7.83 4.29 -22.70
CA GLU A 221 7.53 5.73 -22.60
C GLU A 221 8.76 6.57 -22.88
N GLY A 222 9.92 6.20 -22.35
CA GLY A 222 11.21 6.86 -22.64
C GLY A 222 11.62 6.76 -24.10
N LEU A 223 11.39 5.62 -24.76
CA LEU A 223 11.59 5.50 -26.19
C LEU A 223 10.68 6.46 -26.97
N ALA A 224 9.40 6.57 -26.60
CA ALA A 224 8.47 7.50 -27.22
C ALA A 224 8.92 8.97 -27.04
N GLN A 225 9.44 9.34 -25.86
CA GLN A 225 10.01 10.67 -25.62
C GLN A 225 11.24 10.92 -26.47
N GLN A 226 12.17 9.96 -26.61
CA GLN A 226 13.34 10.09 -27.47
C GLN A 226 12.98 10.21 -28.96
N ILE A 227 11.94 9.51 -29.41
CA ILE A 227 11.44 9.65 -30.79
C ILE A 227 10.93 11.07 -31.02
N VAL A 228 10.14 11.62 -30.10
CA VAL A 228 9.61 12.99 -30.22
C VAL A 228 10.71 14.04 -30.17
N ASN A 229 11.73 13.84 -29.35
CA ASN A 229 12.88 14.72 -29.23
C ASN A 229 13.90 14.55 -30.37
N ASN A 230 13.68 13.65 -31.33
CA ASN A 230 14.61 13.29 -32.39
C ASN A 230 15.98 12.77 -31.92
N GLU A 231 16.02 12.14 -30.75
CA GLU A 231 17.23 11.54 -30.13
C GLU A 231 17.43 10.07 -30.54
N VAL A 232 16.76 9.62 -31.61
CA VAL A 232 16.83 8.27 -32.13
C VAL A 232 17.43 8.23 -33.53
N PRO A 233 17.96 7.06 -33.98
CA PRO A 233 18.40 6.85 -35.34
C PRO A 233 17.30 7.17 -36.37
N GLU A 234 17.70 7.55 -37.59
CA GLU A 234 16.77 7.97 -38.67
C GLU A 234 15.67 6.96 -38.97
N ILE A 235 15.95 5.65 -38.79
CA ILE A 235 15.00 4.56 -39.00
C ILE A 235 13.79 4.60 -38.04
N LEU A 236 13.94 5.26 -36.89
CA LEU A 236 12.92 5.30 -35.84
C LEU A 236 12.26 6.68 -35.69
N ARG A 237 12.70 7.71 -36.40
CA ARG A 237 12.22 9.11 -36.23
C ARG A 237 10.72 9.27 -36.51
N ASP A 238 10.20 8.55 -37.52
CA ASP A 238 8.79 8.64 -37.92
C ASP A 238 7.91 7.54 -37.32
N LYS A 239 8.45 6.79 -36.35
CA LYS A 239 7.70 5.69 -35.72
C LYS A 239 6.78 6.20 -34.63
N ARG A 240 5.62 5.56 -34.51
CA ARG A 240 4.63 5.75 -33.45
C ARG A 240 4.73 4.55 -32.48
N VAL A 241 4.85 4.80 -31.19
CA VAL A 241 4.79 3.73 -30.16
C VAL A 241 3.38 3.66 -29.62
N MET A 242 2.72 2.52 -29.86
CA MET A 242 1.33 2.28 -29.49
C MET A 242 1.25 1.19 -28.40
N THR A 243 0.67 1.49 -27.25
CA THR A 243 0.44 0.51 -26.18
C THR A 243 -0.90 -0.19 -26.42
N LEU A 244 -0.86 -1.50 -26.64
CA LEU A 244 -2.07 -2.31 -26.78
C LEU A 244 -2.50 -2.84 -25.41
N ASP A 245 -3.71 -2.46 -24.99
CA ASP A 245 -4.34 -3.04 -23.80
C ASP A 245 -5.21 -4.24 -24.16
N MET A 246 -4.77 -5.42 -23.75
CA MET A 246 -5.48 -6.66 -24.02
C MET A 246 -6.85 -6.73 -23.35
N GLY A 247 -6.99 -6.09 -22.19
CA GLY A 247 -8.29 -6.00 -21.51
C GLY A 247 -9.32 -5.28 -22.38
N THR A 248 -8.93 -4.20 -23.03
CA THR A 248 -9.79 -3.43 -23.94
C THR A 248 -10.11 -4.19 -25.23
N VAL A 249 -9.17 -4.96 -25.77
CA VAL A 249 -9.40 -5.78 -26.99
C VAL A 249 -10.42 -6.88 -26.74
N VAL A 250 -10.39 -7.51 -25.57
CA VAL A 250 -11.32 -8.58 -25.14
C VAL A 250 -12.65 -8.00 -24.66
N ALA A 251 -12.67 -6.80 -24.12
CA ALA A 251 -13.89 -6.19 -23.59
C ALA A 251 -15.00 -6.08 -24.64
N GLY A 252 -16.18 -6.59 -24.28
CA GLY A 252 -17.38 -6.56 -25.15
C GLY A 252 -17.42 -7.60 -26.26
N THR A 253 -16.44 -8.52 -26.36
CA THR A 253 -16.51 -9.66 -27.25
C THR A 253 -17.27 -10.81 -26.58
N LYS A 254 -18.38 -11.25 -27.15
CA LYS A 254 -19.17 -12.40 -26.65
C LYS A 254 -18.70 -13.73 -27.22
N TYR A 255 -18.04 -13.71 -28.36
CA TYR A 255 -17.61 -14.89 -29.10
C TYR A 255 -16.13 -14.77 -29.48
N ARG A 256 -15.43 -15.91 -29.51
CA ARG A 256 -14.02 -16.02 -29.92
C ARG A 256 -13.74 -15.38 -31.28
N GLY A 257 -14.63 -15.54 -32.25
CA GLY A 257 -14.49 -14.98 -33.60
C GLY A 257 -14.44 -13.44 -33.64
N GLU A 258 -15.16 -12.75 -32.72
CA GLU A 258 -15.16 -11.28 -32.66
C GLU A 258 -13.82 -10.74 -32.23
N PHE A 259 -13.16 -11.40 -31.29
CA PHE A 259 -11.81 -11.07 -30.87
C PHE A 259 -10.79 -11.31 -31.99
N GLU A 260 -10.86 -12.47 -32.64
CA GLU A 260 -9.95 -12.81 -33.75
C GLU A 260 -10.09 -11.79 -34.89
N ASP A 261 -11.29 -11.36 -35.20
CA ASP A 261 -11.55 -10.36 -36.25
C ASP A 261 -11.07 -8.97 -35.89
N ARG A 262 -11.19 -8.56 -34.60
CA ARG A 262 -10.60 -7.30 -34.10
C ARG A 262 -9.07 -7.33 -34.22
N MET A 263 -8.43 -8.40 -33.72
CA MET A 263 -6.97 -8.55 -33.81
C MET A 263 -6.49 -8.58 -35.27
N LYS A 264 -7.18 -9.25 -36.17
CA LYS A 264 -6.83 -9.25 -37.60
C LYS A 264 -6.91 -7.86 -38.21
N LYS A 265 -7.95 -7.06 -37.87
CA LYS A 265 -8.08 -5.68 -38.32
C LYS A 265 -6.93 -4.80 -37.77
N VAL A 266 -6.63 -4.90 -36.50
CA VAL A 266 -5.51 -4.19 -35.88
C VAL A 266 -4.19 -4.53 -36.58
N MET A 267 -3.94 -5.82 -36.85
CA MET A 267 -2.74 -6.27 -37.57
C MET A 267 -2.68 -5.76 -39.01
N GLU A 268 -3.80 -5.69 -39.68
CA GLU A 268 -3.90 -5.14 -41.06
C GLU A 268 -3.60 -3.62 -41.06
N GLU A 269 -4.17 -2.87 -40.11
CA GLU A 269 -3.91 -1.44 -39.98
C GLU A 269 -2.42 -1.17 -39.67
N ILE A 270 -1.79 -1.95 -38.75
CA ILE A 270 -0.36 -1.83 -38.45
C ILE A 270 0.50 -2.10 -39.68
N ARG A 271 0.14 -3.13 -40.45
CA ARG A 271 0.86 -3.49 -41.68
C ARG A 271 0.75 -2.40 -42.75
N GLN A 272 -0.43 -1.79 -42.91
CA GLN A 272 -0.66 -0.74 -43.87
C GLN A 272 0.05 0.58 -43.48
N ALA A 273 0.06 0.90 -42.19
CA ALA A 273 0.72 2.08 -41.68
C ALA A 273 2.26 1.99 -41.77
N GLY A 274 2.85 0.82 -41.47
CA GLY A 274 4.29 0.54 -41.58
C GLY A 274 5.21 1.33 -40.62
N ASN A 275 4.68 2.31 -39.90
CA ASN A 275 5.42 3.17 -38.99
C ASN A 275 5.07 2.95 -37.52
N ILE A 276 4.42 1.82 -37.16
CA ILE A 276 3.95 1.52 -35.82
C ILE A 276 4.90 0.54 -35.13
N ILE A 277 5.26 0.85 -33.89
CA ILE A 277 5.89 -0.06 -32.94
C ILE A 277 4.86 -0.35 -31.85
N LEU A 278 4.47 -1.62 -31.72
CA LEU A 278 3.47 -2.04 -30.75
C LEU A 278 4.14 -2.37 -29.42
N PHE A 279 3.79 -1.68 -28.36
CA PHE A 279 4.16 -2.08 -27.00
C PHE A 279 3.08 -2.98 -26.41
N ILE A 280 3.46 -4.13 -25.91
CA ILE A 280 2.56 -5.13 -25.32
C ILE A 280 3.05 -5.40 -23.91
N ASP A 281 2.34 -4.85 -22.94
CA ASP A 281 2.57 -5.20 -21.55
C ASP A 281 1.97 -6.58 -21.25
N GLU A 282 2.55 -7.29 -20.30
CA GLU A 282 2.16 -8.67 -20.00
C GLU A 282 2.09 -9.55 -21.25
N LEU A 283 3.14 -9.57 -22.07
CA LEU A 283 3.19 -10.30 -23.34
C LEU A 283 2.73 -11.76 -23.22
N HIS A 284 2.90 -12.38 -22.06
CA HIS A 284 2.48 -13.73 -21.76
C HIS A 284 0.95 -13.92 -21.85
N THR A 285 0.17 -12.87 -21.61
CA THR A 285 -1.31 -12.94 -21.70
C THR A 285 -1.79 -13.22 -23.11
N LEU A 286 -1.04 -12.76 -24.12
CA LEU A 286 -1.32 -13.05 -25.52
C LEU A 286 -0.98 -14.49 -25.95
N ILE A 287 0.02 -15.09 -25.28
CA ILE A 287 0.63 -16.35 -25.70
C ILE A 287 0.12 -17.50 -24.83
N GLY A 288 -0.26 -17.25 -23.59
CA GLY A 288 -0.54 -18.28 -22.60
C GLY A 288 -1.99 -18.45 -22.16
N ALA A 289 -2.92 -17.66 -22.67
CA ALA A 289 -4.33 -17.71 -22.29
C ALA A 289 -5.08 -19.01 -22.71
N GLY A 290 -4.39 -19.98 -23.34
CA GLY A 290 -4.94 -21.20 -23.89
C GLY A 290 -4.99 -22.44 -22.99
N GLY A 291 -4.74 -22.34 -21.68
CA GLY A 291 -4.69 -23.51 -20.78
C GLY A 291 -6.05 -24.00 -20.24
N ALA A 292 -7.13 -23.26 -20.39
CA ALA A 292 -8.49 -23.69 -20.08
C ALA A 292 -9.29 -23.91 -21.37
N GLU A 293 -10.10 -24.93 -21.43
CA GLU A 293 -11.01 -25.18 -22.57
C GLU A 293 -11.82 -23.91 -22.87
N GLY A 294 -11.47 -23.22 -23.99
CA GLY A 294 -12.14 -21.99 -24.44
C GLY A 294 -11.29 -20.71 -24.36
N ALA A 295 -10.05 -20.74 -23.89
CA ALA A 295 -9.20 -19.56 -23.84
C ALA A 295 -8.72 -19.11 -25.23
N ILE A 296 -8.64 -17.80 -25.40
CA ILE A 296 -8.36 -17.12 -26.67
C ILE A 296 -6.84 -17.16 -26.93
N ASP A 297 -6.41 -17.85 -27.97
CA ASP A 297 -4.98 -17.91 -28.37
C ASP A 297 -4.69 -16.86 -29.46
N ALA A 298 -4.30 -15.65 -29.03
CA ALA A 298 -3.89 -14.59 -29.95
C ALA A 298 -2.53 -14.85 -30.61
N SER A 299 -1.75 -15.80 -30.10
CA SER A 299 -0.42 -16.13 -30.62
C SER A 299 -0.46 -16.61 -32.06
N ASN A 300 -1.51 -17.33 -32.44
CA ASN A 300 -1.67 -17.83 -33.80
C ASN A 300 -1.91 -16.72 -34.85
N ILE A 301 -2.43 -15.56 -34.40
CA ILE A 301 -2.63 -14.40 -35.26
C ILE A 301 -1.34 -13.60 -35.40
N LEU A 302 -0.57 -13.48 -34.30
CA LEU A 302 0.66 -12.68 -34.27
C LEU A 302 1.86 -13.42 -34.89
N LYS A 303 1.99 -14.73 -34.70
CA LYS A 303 3.12 -15.54 -35.20
C LYS A 303 3.42 -15.34 -36.68
N PRO A 304 2.43 -15.34 -37.60
CA PRO A 304 2.70 -15.14 -39.02
C PRO A 304 3.29 -13.76 -39.34
N SER A 305 2.77 -12.70 -38.72
CA SER A 305 3.21 -11.31 -38.94
C SER A 305 4.59 -11.04 -38.31
N LEU A 306 4.87 -11.60 -37.13
CA LEU A 306 6.21 -11.61 -36.51
C LEU A 306 7.20 -12.42 -37.35
N ALA A 307 6.76 -13.55 -37.94
CA ALA A 307 7.61 -14.39 -38.76
C ALA A 307 8.04 -13.71 -40.07
N ARG A 308 7.14 -12.90 -40.67
CA ARG A 308 7.43 -12.15 -41.90
C ARG A 308 8.12 -10.81 -41.64
N GLY A 309 8.25 -10.38 -40.39
CA GLY A 309 8.81 -9.08 -40.04
C GLY A 309 7.89 -7.91 -40.36
N GLU A 310 6.60 -8.17 -40.53
CA GLU A 310 5.57 -7.16 -40.80
C GLU A 310 5.15 -6.39 -39.56
N LEU A 311 5.44 -6.94 -38.38
CA LEU A 311 5.17 -6.34 -37.07
C LEU A 311 6.48 -6.11 -36.34
N GLN A 312 6.65 -4.88 -35.82
CA GLN A 312 7.65 -4.55 -34.81
C GLN A 312 6.95 -4.39 -33.47
N CYS A 313 7.39 -5.14 -32.48
CA CYS A 313 6.83 -5.03 -31.14
C CYS A 313 7.87 -5.04 -30.03
N ILE A 314 7.55 -4.38 -28.93
CA ILE A 314 8.26 -4.42 -27.67
C ILE A 314 7.36 -5.15 -26.69
N GLY A 315 7.81 -6.28 -26.15
CA GLY A 315 7.07 -7.01 -25.12
C GLY A 315 7.61 -6.67 -23.73
N ALA A 316 6.76 -6.75 -22.71
CA ALA A 316 7.17 -6.74 -21.31
C ALA A 316 6.58 -7.95 -20.59
N THR A 317 7.38 -8.62 -19.76
CA THR A 317 6.94 -9.81 -19.00
C THR A 317 7.90 -10.09 -17.82
N THR A 318 7.56 -11.05 -16.97
CA THR A 318 8.47 -11.56 -15.94
C THR A 318 9.37 -12.67 -16.48
N LEU A 319 10.44 -13.01 -15.76
CA LEU A 319 11.37 -14.08 -16.17
C LEU A 319 10.69 -15.45 -16.22
N ASP A 320 9.86 -15.74 -15.23
CA ASP A 320 9.14 -17.02 -15.13
C ASP A 320 8.14 -17.21 -16.27
N GLU A 321 7.40 -16.14 -16.59
CA GLU A 321 6.44 -16.14 -17.70
C GLU A 321 7.13 -16.20 -19.06
N TYR A 322 8.27 -15.52 -19.21
CA TYR A 322 9.09 -15.61 -20.41
C TYR A 322 9.53 -17.06 -20.68
N ARG A 323 10.09 -17.72 -19.65
CA ARG A 323 10.51 -19.14 -19.74
C ARG A 323 9.33 -20.07 -20.01
N LYS A 324 8.19 -19.82 -19.38
CA LYS A 324 7.01 -20.69 -19.49
C LYS A 324 6.32 -20.60 -20.84
N TYR A 325 6.23 -19.41 -21.43
CA TYR A 325 5.38 -19.16 -22.59
C TYR A 325 6.15 -18.80 -23.87
N ILE A 326 7.28 -18.10 -23.77
CA ILE A 326 8.01 -17.62 -24.96
C ILE A 326 9.19 -18.53 -25.31
N GLU A 327 10.02 -18.89 -24.35
CA GLU A 327 11.20 -19.71 -24.57
C GLU A 327 10.85 -21.13 -25.02
N LYS A 328 9.71 -21.67 -24.59
CA LYS A 328 9.21 -22.98 -25.04
C LYS A 328 8.70 -23.00 -26.48
N ASP A 329 8.37 -21.85 -27.04
CA ASP A 329 7.88 -21.74 -28.43
C ASP A 329 9.04 -21.33 -29.36
N ALA A 330 9.59 -22.28 -30.08
CA ALA A 330 10.71 -22.07 -31.00
C ALA A 330 10.46 -21.02 -32.09
N ALA A 331 9.19 -20.72 -32.45
CA ALA A 331 8.87 -19.71 -33.42
C ALA A 331 8.98 -18.29 -32.82
N LEU A 332 8.60 -18.14 -31.56
CA LEU A 332 8.67 -16.87 -30.82
C LEU A 332 10.11 -16.59 -30.35
N GLU A 333 10.80 -17.59 -29.79
CA GLU A 333 12.18 -17.48 -29.33
C GLU A 333 13.14 -16.94 -30.41
N ARG A 334 12.94 -17.36 -31.65
CA ARG A 334 13.75 -16.90 -32.80
C ARG A 334 13.43 -15.46 -33.24
N ARG A 335 12.39 -14.84 -32.73
CA ARG A 335 11.92 -13.49 -33.13
C ARG A 335 12.11 -12.46 -32.06
N PHE A 336 12.05 -12.89 -30.82
CA PHE A 336 12.23 -12.04 -29.65
C PHE A 336 13.68 -12.02 -29.15
N GLN A 337 14.12 -10.84 -28.73
CA GLN A 337 15.40 -10.66 -28.06
C GLN A 337 15.17 -10.24 -26.63
N PRO A 338 15.54 -11.07 -25.64
CA PRO A 338 15.41 -10.70 -24.23
C PRO A 338 16.34 -9.57 -23.86
N ILE A 339 15.82 -8.61 -23.08
CA ILE A 339 16.55 -7.50 -22.45
C ILE A 339 16.17 -7.57 -20.97
N GLN A 340 17.14 -7.79 -20.12
CA GLN A 340 16.93 -7.85 -18.68
C GLN A 340 16.79 -6.44 -18.14
N VAL A 341 15.78 -6.22 -17.30
CA VAL A 341 15.49 -4.98 -16.59
C VAL A 341 15.58 -5.28 -15.10
N ASP A 342 16.71 -4.90 -14.52
CA ASP A 342 16.98 -5.14 -13.11
C ASP A 342 16.29 -4.08 -12.24
N GLU A 343 16.10 -4.41 -10.95
CA GLU A 343 15.66 -3.47 -9.93
C GLU A 343 16.66 -2.32 -9.82
N PRO A 344 16.23 -1.05 -9.85
CA PRO A 344 17.13 0.08 -9.67
C PRO A 344 17.68 0.11 -8.24
N THR A 345 18.86 0.68 -8.09
CA THR A 345 19.45 0.92 -6.77
C THR A 345 18.63 1.94 -5.98
N VAL A 346 18.85 2.00 -4.66
CA VAL A 346 18.19 3.00 -3.79
C VAL A 346 18.47 4.42 -4.28
N GLU A 347 19.73 4.70 -4.70
CA GLU A 347 20.15 6.01 -5.22
C GLU A 347 19.45 6.36 -6.54
N GLU A 348 19.34 5.41 -7.46
CA GLU A 348 18.61 5.59 -8.72
C GLU A 348 17.12 5.81 -8.45
N SER A 349 16.55 5.07 -7.51
CA SER A 349 15.15 5.22 -7.10
C SER A 349 14.86 6.60 -6.51
N ILE A 350 15.76 7.14 -5.69
CA ILE A 350 15.66 8.52 -5.18
C ILE A 350 15.63 9.52 -6.34
N GLN A 351 16.47 9.34 -7.37
CA GLN A 351 16.46 10.23 -8.53
C GLN A 351 15.15 10.12 -9.34
N ILE A 352 14.65 8.90 -9.53
CA ILE A 352 13.36 8.66 -10.20
C ILE A 352 12.24 9.41 -9.46
N ILE A 353 12.15 9.24 -8.15
CA ILE A 353 11.10 9.85 -7.33
C ILE A 353 11.24 11.39 -7.34
N ARG A 354 12.47 11.92 -7.27
CA ARG A 354 12.69 13.36 -7.41
C ARG A 354 12.18 13.92 -8.74
N GLY A 355 12.31 13.16 -9.82
CA GLY A 355 11.76 13.54 -11.12
C GLY A 355 10.22 13.49 -11.20
N LEU A 356 9.60 12.65 -10.40
CA LEU A 356 8.15 12.50 -10.32
C LEU A 356 7.50 13.45 -9.29
N ARG A 357 8.30 14.02 -8.38
CA ARG A 357 7.84 14.83 -7.23
C ARG A 357 6.80 15.87 -7.59
N ASP A 358 7.10 16.70 -8.57
CA ASP A 358 6.24 17.85 -8.94
C ASP A 358 4.82 17.40 -9.34
N ARG A 359 4.69 16.23 -9.97
CA ARG A 359 3.39 15.66 -10.35
C ARG A 359 2.62 15.16 -9.14
N TYR A 360 3.28 14.45 -8.21
CA TYR A 360 2.65 13.99 -6.97
C TYR A 360 2.27 15.16 -6.06
N GLU A 361 3.12 16.19 -5.96
CA GLU A 361 2.82 17.44 -5.27
C GLU A 361 1.57 18.13 -5.85
N ALA A 362 1.50 18.23 -7.17
CA ALA A 362 0.35 18.82 -7.86
C ALA A 362 -0.93 18.01 -7.65
N HIS A 363 -0.84 16.67 -7.69
CA HIS A 363 -1.98 15.77 -7.48
C HIS A 363 -2.54 15.85 -6.06
N HIS A 364 -1.67 15.73 -5.07
CA HIS A 364 -2.07 15.73 -3.66
C HIS A 364 -2.21 17.13 -3.07
N ARG A 365 -1.65 18.17 -3.72
CA ARG A 365 -1.56 19.54 -3.23
C ARG A 365 -0.85 19.63 -1.87
N VAL A 366 0.24 18.90 -1.74
CA VAL A 366 1.13 18.86 -0.59
C VAL A 366 2.56 18.96 -1.09
N LYS A 367 3.48 19.49 -0.28
CA LYS A 367 4.90 19.46 -0.59
C LYS A 367 5.52 18.16 -0.11
N ILE A 368 6.50 17.64 -0.86
CA ILE A 368 7.24 16.43 -0.51
C ILE A 368 8.67 16.81 -0.25
N THR A 369 9.14 16.60 0.99
CA THR A 369 10.51 16.97 1.37
C THR A 369 11.53 16.00 0.77
N ASP A 370 12.76 16.46 0.54
CA ASP A 370 13.82 15.58 0.02
C ASP A 370 14.14 14.45 1.00
N GLU A 371 14.06 14.71 2.30
CA GLU A 371 14.24 13.72 3.34
C GLU A 371 13.15 12.64 3.29
N ALA A 372 11.91 13.00 2.96
CA ALA A 372 10.83 12.05 2.79
C ALA A 372 11.05 11.13 1.57
N ILE A 373 11.57 11.67 0.47
CA ILE A 373 11.93 10.89 -0.72
C ILE A 373 13.03 9.88 -0.40
N GLU A 374 14.10 10.33 0.27
CA GLU A 374 15.18 9.45 0.70
C GLU A 374 14.69 8.38 1.69
N ALA A 375 13.83 8.78 2.62
CA ALA A 375 13.22 7.86 3.57
C ALA A 375 12.34 6.82 2.87
N ALA A 376 11.52 7.22 1.89
CA ALA A 376 10.67 6.30 1.13
C ALA A 376 11.50 5.24 0.40
N ALA A 377 12.57 5.63 -0.29
CA ALA A 377 13.44 4.70 -0.99
C ALA A 377 14.19 3.76 -0.01
N LYS A 378 14.82 4.29 1.04
CA LYS A 378 15.60 3.50 2.01
C LYS A 378 14.70 2.60 2.87
N MET A 379 13.55 3.11 3.33
CA MET A 379 12.64 2.32 4.15
C MET A 379 11.91 1.26 3.34
N SER A 380 11.49 1.55 2.11
CA SER A 380 10.87 0.53 1.25
C SER A 380 11.83 -0.60 0.92
N ASP A 381 13.09 -0.29 0.62
CA ASP A 381 14.12 -1.31 0.38
C ASP A 381 14.35 -2.18 1.60
N ARG A 382 14.42 -1.57 2.78
CA ARG A 382 14.70 -2.25 4.05
C ARG A 382 13.52 -3.04 4.61
N TYR A 383 12.29 -2.52 4.50
CA TYR A 383 11.13 -3.05 5.23
C TYR A 383 10.10 -3.76 4.34
N ILE A 384 10.10 -3.51 3.03
CA ILE A 384 9.16 -4.11 2.08
C ILE A 384 9.91 -5.03 1.14
N SER A 385 9.83 -6.35 1.40
CA SER A 385 10.57 -7.38 0.66
C SER A 385 9.75 -8.10 -0.42
N ASP A 386 8.44 -7.89 -0.47
CA ASP A 386 7.53 -8.55 -1.41
C ASP A 386 7.26 -7.73 -2.68
N ARG A 387 7.83 -6.53 -2.78
CA ARG A 387 7.75 -5.62 -3.92
C ARG A 387 9.12 -5.07 -4.28
N PHE A 388 9.24 -4.51 -5.48
CA PHE A 388 10.51 -4.03 -6.04
C PHE A 388 10.55 -2.51 -6.18
N LEU A 389 11.74 -1.95 -6.12
CA LEU A 389 11.98 -0.54 -6.45
C LEU A 389 11.82 -0.31 -7.96
N PRO A 390 11.41 0.88 -8.41
CA PRO A 390 11.04 2.06 -7.61
C PRO A 390 9.58 2.05 -7.13
N ASP A 391 8.75 1.12 -7.62
CA ASP A 391 7.29 1.10 -7.44
C ASP A 391 6.88 1.16 -5.96
N LYS A 392 7.48 0.30 -5.11
CA LYS A 392 7.20 0.29 -3.66
C LYS A 392 7.51 1.62 -2.97
N ALA A 393 8.49 2.37 -3.44
CA ALA A 393 8.84 3.68 -2.86
C ALA A 393 7.92 4.80 -3.39
N ILE A 394 7.49 4.71 -4.64
CA ILE A 394 6.51 5.60 -5.25
C ILE A 394 5.16 5.45 -4.55
N ASP A 395 4.70 4.22 -4.35
CA ASP A 395 3.46 3.92 -3.63
C ASP A 395 3.46 4.48 -2.20
N LEU A 396 4.60 4.40 -1.49
CA LEU A 396 4.73 5.01 -0.15
C LEU A 396 4.52 6.52 -0.18
N ILE A 397 5.07 7.20 -1.18
CA ILE A 397 4.92 8.65 -1.33
C ILE A 397 3.49 9.01 -1.70
N ASP A 398 2.88 8.25 -2.59
CA ASP A 398 1.49 8.47 -3.02
C ASP A 398 0.53 8.32 -1.83
N GLU A 399 0.68 7.25 -1.04
CA GLU A 399 -0.15 7.01 0.13
C GLU A 399 0.11 8.04 1.25
N ALA A 400 1.38 8.39 1.51
CA ALA A 400 1.72 9.43 2.48
C ALA A 400 1.15 10.79 2.08
N GLY A 401 1.26 11.16 0.80
CA GLY A 401 0.67 12.38 0.25
C GLY A 401 -0.85 12.42 0.42
N SER A 402 -1.52 11.31 0.11
CA SER A 402 -2.96 11.15 0.33
C SER A 402 -3.35 11.30 1.81
N LYS A 403 -2.59 10.66 2.72
CA LYS A 403 -2.81 10.71 4.17
C LYS A 403 -2.65 12.11 4.74
N VAL A 404 -1.57 12.81 4.35
CA VAL A 404 -1.32 14.20 4.76
C VAL A 404 -2.44 15.12 4.26
N ARG A 405 -2.87 14.95 3.01
CA ARG A 405 -4.01 15.67 2.43
C ARG A 405 -5.29 15.43 3.23
N LEU A 406 -5.62 14.18 3.55
CA LEU A 406 -6.80 13.84 4.34
C LEU A 406 -6.77 14.45 5.75
N ARG A 407 -5.59 14.44 6.41
CA ARG A 407 -5.42 15.12 7.71
C ARG A 407 -5.75 16.61 7.62
N SER A 408 -5.39 17.27 6.52
CA SER A 408 -5.68 18.68 6.32
C SER A 408 -7.18 18.97 6.16
N TYR A 409 -7.98 18.00 5.67
CA TYR A 409 -9.43 18.10 5.55
C TYR A 409 -10.21 17.61 6.77
N THR A 410 -9.57 16.89 7.69
CA THR A 410 -10.25 16.33 8.86
C THR A 410 -10.55 17.43 9.87
N THR A 411 -11.82 17.61 10.18
CA THR A 411 -12.30 18.58 11.18
C THR A 411 -11.72 18.23 12.56
N PRO A 412 -11.13 19.17 13.30
CA PRO A 412 -10.60 18.91 14.63
C PRO A 412 -11.67 18.36 15.59
N PRO A 413 -11.30 17.50 16.56
CA PRO A 413 -12.25 16.94 17.53
C PRO A 413 -13.08 18.03 18.25
N ASN A 414 -12.46 19.15 18.59
CA ASN A 414 -13.13 20.28 19.24
C ASN A 414 -14.29 20.88 18.42
N LEU A 415 -14.21 20.86 17.07
CA LEU A 415 -15.30 21.33 16.23
C LEU A 415 -16.45 20.33 16.20
N LYS A 416 -16.16 19.03 16.20
CA LYS A 416 -17.19 17.98 16.30
C LYS A 416 -17.90 18.01 17.63
N GLU A 417 -17.19 18.27 18.71
CA GLU A 417 -17.78 18.43 20.05
C GLU A 417 -18.69 19.67 20.15
N LEU A 418 -18.29 20.78 19.55
CA LEU A 418 -19.10 21.99 19.50
C LEU A 418 -20.33 21.79 18.63
N GLU A 419 -20.22 21.08 17.50
CA GLU A 419 -21.37 20.72 16.66
C GLU A 419 -22.36 19.81 17.41
N ALA A 420 -21.84 18.80 18.13
CA ALA A 420 -22.68 17.91 18.95
C ALA A 420 -23.39 18.66 20.09
N LYS A 421 -22.69 19.57 20.78
CA LYS A 421 -23.29 20.41 21.81
C LYS A 421 -24.37 21.36 21.26
N LEU A 422 -24.14 21.92 20.07
CA LEU A 422 -25.09 22.75 19.39
C LEU A 422 -26.37 21.97 19.03
N GLU A 423 -26.21 20.73 18.57
CA GLU A 423 -27.34 19.87 18.24
C GLU A 423 -28.15 19.47 19.48
N ALA A 424 -27.48 19.20 20.61
CA ALA A 424 -28.11 18.95 21.89
C ALA A 424 -28.95 20.17 22.37
N ILE A 425 -28.38 21.38 22.33
CA ILE A 425 -29.09 22.62 22.70
C ILE A 425 -30.29 22.87 21.77
N ARG A 426 -30.17 22.54 20.47
CA ARG A 426 -31.30 22.62 19.54
C ARG A 426 -32.43 21.66 19.91
N HIS A 427 -32.06 20.43 20.28
CA HIS A 427 -33.04 19.43 20.75
C HIS A 427 -33.76 19.91 22.01
N GLU A 428 -33.03 20.42 23.00
CA GLU A 428 -33.60 20.94 24.25
C GLU A 428 -34.51 22.17 24.01
N LYS A 429 -34.06 23.07 23.11
CA LYS A 429 -34.91 24.22 22.70
C LYS A 429 -36.21 23.76 22.08
N ASN A 430 -36.17 22.80 21.14
CA ASN A 430 -37.37 22.30 20.47
C ASN A 430 -38.29 21.57 21.44
N ALA A 431 -37.77 20.84 22.40
CA ALA A 431 -38.55 20.19 23.47
C ALA A 431 -39.23 21.24 24.38
N ALA A 432 -38.52 22.30 24.78
CA ALA A 432 -39.06 23.38 25.55
C ALA A 432 -40.17 24.17 24.81
N VAL A 433 -40.04 24.32 23.48
CA VAL A 433 -41.12 24.96 22.66
C VAL A 433 -42.34 24.05 22.59
N GLN A 434 -42.15 22.72 22.42
CA GLN A 434 -43.27 21.76 22.43
C GLN A 434 -43.99 21.69 23.77
N SER A 435 -43.26 21.88 24.88
CA SER A 435 -43.82 21.88 26.24
C SER A 435 -44.38 23.26 26.65
N GLN A 436 -44.41 24.24 25.73
CA GLN A 436 -44.87 25.61 25.97
C GLN A 436 -44.11 26.36 27.08
N GLU A 437 -42.89 25.96 27.42
CA GLU A 437 -42.02 26.60 28.39
C GLU A 437 -41.22 27.76 27.75
N PHE A 438 -41.86 28.85 27.42
CA PHE A 438 -41.28 29.93 26.60
C PHE A 438 -40.05 30.62 27.22
N GLU A 439 -39.95 30.71 28.54
CA GLU A 439 -38.78 31.30 29.23
C GLU A 439 -37.57 30.42 29.07
N LYS A 440 -37.70 29.08 29.19
CA LYS A 440 -36.63 28.14 28.95
C LYS A 440 -36.22 28.12 27.48
N ALA A 441 -37.19 28.15 26.57
CA ALA A 441 -36.92 28.19 25.13
C ALA A 441 -36.14 29.45 24.73
N ALA A 442 -36.44 30.63 25.37
CA ALA A 442 -35.68 31.85 25.17
C ALA A 442 -34.23 31.71 25.66
N SER A 443 -34.02 31.13 26.85
CA SER A 443 -32.66 30.89 27.39
C SER A 443 -31.84 29.94 26.52
N PHE A 444 -32.45 28.88 25.96
CA PHE A 444 -31.78 27.95 25.03
C PHE A 444 -31.49 28.59 23.67
N ARG A 445 -32.33 29.52 23.21
CA ARG A 445 -32.06 30.31 22.01
C ARG A 445 -30.81 31.18 22.16
N ASP A 446 -30.66 31.85 23.30
CA ASP A 446 -29.49 32.68 23.58
C ASP A 446 -28.22 31.82 23.68
N LYS A 447 -28.29 30.61 24.26
CA LYS A 447 -27.21 29.64 24.29
C LYS A 447 -26.89 29.13 22.90
N GLU A 448 -27.89 28.80 22.07
CA GLU A 448 -27.68 28.39 20.67
C GLU A 448 -26.95 29.45 19.87
N GLN A 449 -27.33 30.72 20.04
CA GLN A 449 -26.71 31.84 19.33
C GLN A 449 -25.22 32.01 19.71
N LYS A 450 -24.90 31.98 21.02
CA LYS A 450 -23.53 32.06 21.51
C LYS A 450 -22.67 30.88 21.01
N MET A 451 -23.20 29.65 21.04
CA MET A 451 -22.51 28.48 20.59
C MET A 451 -22.27 28.50 19.08
N LYS A 452 -23.21 29.05 18.31
CA LYS A 452 -23.05 29.28 16.87
C LYS A 452 -21.94 30.26 16.55
N GLU A 453 -21.89 31.38 17.27
CA GLU A 453 -20.81 32.38 17.11
C GLU A 453 -19.43 31.82 17.47
N GLU A 454 -19.35 30.99 18.51
CA GLU A 454 -18.14 30.34 18.93
C GLU A 454 -17.68 29.28 17.88
N LEU A 455 -18.63 28.52 17.34
CA LEU A 455 -18.39 27.56 16.28
C LEU A 455 -17.91 28.23 14.98
N GLU A 456 -18.52 29.37 14.61
CA GLU A 456 -18.09 30.15 13.44
C GLU A 456 -16.70 30.77 13.63
N LYS A 457 -16.40 31.31 14.81
CA LYS A 457 -15.05 31.81 15.15
C LYS A 457 -14.01 30.70 15.11
N THR A 458 -14.34 29.55 15.66
CA THR A 458 -13.41 28.40 15.67
C THR A 458 -13.21 27.83 14.25
N LYS A 459 -14.27 27.79 13.43
CA LYS A 459 -14.19 27.43 12.00
C LYS A 459 -13.37 28.42 11.18
N ALA A 460 -13.53 29.73 11.44
CA ALA A 460 -12.76 30.77 10.76
C ALA A 460 -11.27 30.70 11.13
N ALA A 461 -10.96 30.57 12.41
CA ALA A 461 -9.58 30.42 12.90
C ALA A 461 -8.92 29.12 12.38
N TRP A 462 -9.66 28.05 12.24
CA TRP A 462 -9.17 26.82 11.65
C TRP A 462 -8.90 26.95 10.15
N LYS A 463 -9.80 27.59 9.40
CA LYS A 463 -9.58 27.90 7.98
C LYS A 463 -8.38 28.81 7.74
N GLU A 464 -8.18 29.80 8.60
CA GLU A 464 -7.04 30.72 8.51
C GLU A 464 -5.71 29.99 8.81
N LYS A 465 -5.70 29.09 9.80
CA LYS A 465 -4.55 28.23 10.10
C LYS A 465 -4.29 27.21 8.99
N GLN A 466 -5.30 26.71 8.28
CA GLN A 466 -5.14 25.84 7.12
C GLN A 466 -4.55 26.55 5.90
N GLY A 467 -4.95 27.83 5.66
CA GLY A 467 -4.43 28.63 4.56
C GLY A 467 -2.96 29.05 4.71
N GLN A 468 -2.41 28.96 5.93
CA GLN A 468 -1.03 29.37 6.26
C GLN A 468 -0.05 28.21 6.42
N LYS A 469 -0.51 26.96 6.59
CA LYS A 469 0.36 25.77 6.64
C LYS A 469 0.34 25.06 5.29
N GLU A 470 1.43 25.21 4.55
CA GLU A 470 1.72 24.24 3.46
C GLU A 470 1.83 22.86 4.10
N SER A 471 0.95 21.96 3.70
CA SER A 471 0.99 20.57 4.15
C SER A 471 2.21 19.91 3.52
N GLU A 472 3.14 19.44 4.34
CA GLU A 472 4.37 18.78 3.89
C GLU A 472 4.35 17.31 4.28
N VAL A 473 4.80 16.46 3.36
CA VAL A 473 5.07 15.04 3.62
C VAL A 473 6.46 14.94 4.23
N THR A 474 6.54 14.40 5.43
CA THR A 474 7.77 14.26 6.22
C THR A 474 8.22 12.80 6.31
N VAL A 475 9.44 12.59 6.83
CA VAL A 475 9.96 11.25 7.15
C VAL A 475 9.01 10.47 8.07
N ASN A 476 8.37 11.15 9.02
CA ASN A 476 7.45 10.51 9.95
C ASN A 476 6.18 9.99 9.25
N ASP A 477 5.66 10.71 8.24
CA ASP A 477 4.50 10.28 7.48
C ASP A 477 4.82 9.03 6.66
N ILE A 478 6.01 8.97 6.05
CA ILE A 478 6.52 7.78 5.35
C ILE A 478 6.66 6.60 6.34
N ALA A 479 7.28 6.85 7.50
CA ALA A 479 7.46 5.82 8.53
C ALA A 479 6.13 5.25 9.05
N GLU A 480 5.09 6.09 9.17
CA GLU A 480 3.75 5.65 9.55
C GLU A 480 3.10 4.76 8.47
N VAL A 481 3.29 5.07 7.18
CA VAL A 481 2.77 4.24 6.09
C VAL A 481 3.51 2.90 6.04
N VAL A 482 4.84 2.91 6.17
CA VAL A 482 5.63 1.68 6.25
C VAL A 482 5.19 0.83 7.45
N ALA A 483 4.95 1.45 8.61
CA ALA A 483 4.45 0.75 9.79
C ALA A 483 3.08 0.12 9.56
N MET A 484 2.20 0.78 8.83
CA MET A 484 0.87 0.27 8.48
C MET A 484 0.96 -0.95 7.55
N TRP A 485 1.86 -0.94 6.56
CA TRP A 485 2.02 -2.02 5.60
C TRP A 485 2.73 -3.24 6.20
N THR A 486 3.76 -2.99 7.00
CA THR A 486 4.64 -4.06 7.50
C THR A 486 4.31 -4.53 8.92
N GLY A 487 3.50 -3.76 9.65
CA GLY A 487 3.26 -3.98 11.07
C GLY A 487 4.43 -3.58 11.98
N VAL A 488 5.53 -3.03 11.42
CA VAL A 488 6.74 -2.63 12.16
C VAL A 488 6.60 -1.18 12.58
N PRO A 489 6.67 -0.81 13.86
CA PRO A 489 6.52 0.58 14.33
C PRO A 489 7.74 1.45 14.01
N VAL A 490 8.01 1.65 12.72
CA VAL A 490 9.22 2.34 12.20
C VAL A 490 9.37 3.77 12.76
N ALA A 491 8.25 4.48 12.96
CA ALA A 491 8.26 5.84 13.50
C ALA A 491 8.78 5.92 14.95
N LYS A 492 8.57 4.86 15.76
CA LYS A 492 9.07 4.78 17.14
C LYS A 492 10.52 4.29 17.21
N ILE A 493 11.03 3.68 16.14
CA ILE A 493 12.35 3.06 16.12
C ILE A 493 13.46 4.09 15.94
N ALA A 494 13.24 5.17 15.18
CA ALA A 494 14.33 6.06 14.76
C ALA A 494 14.96 6.91 15.88
N GLU A 495 14.19 7.38 16.86
CA GLU A 495 14.73 8.24 17.94
C GLU A 495 14.98 7.49 19.26
N THR A 496 14.24 6.42 19.53
CA THR A 496 14.35 5.66 20.79
C THR A 496 15.18 4.39 20.68
N GLU A 497 15.55 3.96 19.46
CA GLU A 497 16.24 2.68 19.24
C GLU A 497 17.61 2.62 19.93
N THR A 498 18.38 3.69 19.85
CA THR A 498 19.69 3.74 20.49
C THR A 498 19.59 3.67 22.01
N ALA A 499 18.64 4.40 22.61
CA ALA A 499 18.43 4.36 24.06
C ALA A 499 17.90 2.99 24.51
N LYS A 500 16.96 2.40 23.78
CA LYS A 500 16.44 1.05 24.05
C LYS A 500 17.51 -0.02 23.91
N LEU A 501 18.39 0.07 22.90
CA LEU A 501 19.50 -0.86 22.72
C LEU A 501 20.54 -0.75 23.83
N LEU A 502 20.78 0.44 24.37
CA LEU A 502 21.66 0.65 25.52
C LEU A 502 21.05 0.05 26.79
N ASN A 503 19.74 0.21 27.01
CA ASN A 503 19.02 -0.26 28.18
C ASN A 503 18.37 -1.65 27.98
N MET A 504 18.74 -2.36 26.89
CA MET A 504 18.14 -3.66 26.56
C MET A 504 18.29 -4.70 27.67
N GLU A 505 19.41 -4.67 28.40
CA GLU A 505 19.64 -5.61 29.50
C GLU A 505 18.61 -5.39 30.63
N GLU A 506 18.31 -4.14 30.98
CA GLU A 506 17.31 -3.81 31.99
C GLU A 506 15.92 -4.24 31.55
N LEU A 507 15.53 -3.92 30.30
CA LEU A 507 14.25 -4.30 29.72
C LEU A 507 14.04 -5.82 29.70
N LEU A 508 15.08 -6.59 29.38
CA LEU A 508 15.00 -8.04 29.39
C LEU A 508 14.94 -8.60 30.82
N HIS A 509 15.62 -7.95 31.79
CA HIS A 509 15.57 -8.36 33.19
C HIS A 509 14.23 -8.07 33.89
N GLU A 510 13.42 -7.14 33.37
CA GLU A 510 12.05 -6.94 33.87
C GLU A 510 11.17 -8.20 33.70
N ARG A 511 11.45 -9.05 32.70
CA ARG A 511 10.69 -10.28 32.45
C ARG A 511 11.46 -11.57 32.72
N VAL A 512 12.77 -11.55 32.59
CA VAL A 512 13.62 -12.75 32.71
C VAL A 512 14.50 -12.63 33.93
N ILE A 513 14.17 -13.43 34.93
CA ILE A 513 14.85 -13.44 36.23
C ILE A 513 16.02 -14.43 36.23
N GLY A 514 17.13 -14.05 36.82
CA GLY A 514 18.24 -14.93 37.19
C GLY A 514 19.17 -15.35 36.05
N GLN A 515 18.97 -14.95 34.78
CA GLN A 515 19.79 -15.39 33.64
C GLN A 515 20.70 -14.25 33.12
N LYS A 516 21.44 -13.63 34.01
CA LYS A 516 22.23 -12.40 33.72
C LYS A 516 23.21 -12.57 32.55
N GLU A 517 23.90 -13.70 32.49
CA GLU A 517 24.86 -13.96 31.42
C GLU A 517 24.21 -14.12 30.04
N ALA A 518 23.06 -14.83 30.03
CA ALA A 518 22.29 -14.99 28.81
C ALA A 518 21.78 -13.66 28.27
N VAL A 519 21.23 -12.82 29.13
CA VAL A 519 20.73 -11.49 28.78
C VAL A 519 21.87 -10.59 28.26
N THR A 520 23.01 -10.57 28.95
CA THR A 520 24.17 -9.76 28.54
C THR A 520 24.73 -10.23 27.21
N ALA A 521 24.86 -11.55 26.97
CA ALA A 521 25.36 -12.10 25.72
C ALA A 521 24.48 -11.71 24.53
N ILE A 522 23.14 -11.86 24.66
CA ILE A 522 22.19 -11.50 23.62
C ILE A 522 22.23 -10.00 23.34
N SER A 523 22.17 -9.17 24.37
CA SER A 523 22.17 -7.72 24.24
C SER A 523 23.44 -7.22 23.54
N ARG A 524 24.58 -7.82 23.84
CA ARG A 524 25.87 -7.51 23.18
C ARG A 524 25.85 -7.90 21.71
N ALA A 525 25.36 -9.09 21.37
CA ALA A 525 25.31 -9.56 20.00
C ALA A 525 24.36 -8.70 19.15
N ILE A 526 23.20 -8.31 19.68
CA ILE A 526 22.24 -7.46 18.99
C ILE A 526 22.79 -6.04 18.80
N ARG A 527 23.40 -5.46 19.85
CA ARG A 527 24.09 -4.15 19.73
C ARG A 527 25.15 -4.16 18.64
N ARG A 528 25.96 -5.23 18.55
CA ARG A 528 26.98 -5.39 17.51
C ARG A 528 26.37 -5.46 16.10
N ALA A 529 25.28 -6.18 15.93
CA ALA A 529 24.57 -6.29 14.64
C ALA A 529 23.93 -4.94 14.22
N ARG A 530 23.27 -4.24 15.16
CA ARG A 530 22.65 -2.94 14.88
C ARG A 530 23.65 -1.81 14.66
N ALA A 531 24.85 -1.90 15.22
CA ALA A 531 25.95 -0.96 14.96
C ALA A 531 26.59 -1.16 13.57
N GLY A 532 26.09 -2.10 12.75
CA GLY A 532 26.61 -2.35 11.40
C GLY A 532 27.94 -3.13 11.37
N LEU A 533 28.35 -3.72 12.48
CA LEU A 533 29.61 -4.46 12.60
C LEU A 533 29.48 -5.94 12.21
N LYS A 534 28.29 -6.37 11.80
CA LYS A 534 27.99 -7.73 11.34
C LYS A 534 27.83 -7.78 9.83
N ASP A 535 28.05 -8.94 9.22
CA ASP A 535 27.77 -9.18 7.79
C ASP A 535 26.28 -8.90 7.49
N PRO A 536 25.95 -7.96 6.59
CA PRO A 536 24.60 -7.59 6.27
C PRO A 536 23.78 -8.71 5.61
N LYS A 537 24.43 -9.76 5.15
CA LYS A 537 23.75 -10.92 4.56
C LYS A 537 23.13 -11.86 5.60
N ARG A 538 23.61 -11.85 6.84
CA ARG A 538 23.16 -12.77 7.90
C ARG A 538 21.98 -12.22 8.70
N PRO A 539 21.21 -13.09 9.38
CA PRO A 539 20.20 -12.66 10.36
C PRO A 539 20.76 -11.70 11.41
N ILE A 540 19.92 -10.86 12.06
CA ILE A 540 20.34 -9.94 13.13
C ILE A 540 21.12 -10.68 14.22
N GLY A 541 20.63 -11.86 14.63
CA GLY A 541 21.28 -12.73 15.60
C GLY A 541 20.91 -14.19 15.40
N SER A 542 21.82 -15.08 15.69
CA SER A 542 21.58 -16.52 15.71
C SER A 542 22.13 -17.13 17.01
N PHE A 543 21.25 -17.78 17.77
CA PHE A 543 21.55 -18.23 19.13
C PHE A 543 21.12 -19.67 19.35
N ILE A 544 21.92 -20.43 20.12
CA ILE A 544 21.51 -21.73 20.69
C ILE A 544 21.38 -21.56 22.22
N PHE A 545 20.18 -21.79 22.73
CA PHE A 545 19.87 -21.75 24.16
C PHE A 545 19.92 -23.16 24.74
N LEU A 546 20.90 -23.42 25.59
CA LEU A 546 21.15 -24.72 26.23
C LEU A 546 20.71 -24.66 27.68
N GLY A 547 20.12 -25.72 28.18
CA GLY A 547 19.80 -25.84 29.60
C GLY A 547 18.53 -26.68 29.87
N PRO A 548 18.26 -26.96 31.14
CA PRO A 548 17.11 -27.77 31.55
C PRO A 548 15.77 -27.12 31.16
N THR A 549 14.71 -27.88 31.27
CA THR A 549 13.37 -27.37 31.01
C THR A 549 12.95 -26.38 32.12
N GLY A 550 12.20 -25.35 31.78
CA GLY A 550 11.60 -24.41 32.73
C GLY A 550 12.53 -23.37 33.31
N VAL A 551 13.68 -23.09 32.70
CA VAL A 551 14.66 -22.06 33.14
C VAL A 551 14.50 -20.70 32.47
N GLY A 552 13.50 -20.54 31.60
CA GLY A 552 13.20 -19.25 30.98
C GLY A 552 13.66 -19.10 29.53
N LYS A 553 14.11 -20.15 28.81
CA LYS A 553 14.58 -20.07 27.40
C LYS A 553 13.54 -19.46 26.46
N THR A 554 12.31 -19.95 26.51
CA THR A 554 11.19 -19.46 25.66
C THR A 554 10.75 -18.06 26.08
N GLU A 555 10.80 -17.75 27.40
CA GLU A 555 10.42 -16.43 27.90
C GLU A 555 11.42 -15.35 27.48
N LEU A 556 12.72 -15.67 27.47
CA LEU A 556 13.73 -14.74 26.96
C LEU A 556 13.55 -14.46 25.45
N ALA A 557 13.14 -15.46 24.66
CA ALA A 557 12.83 -15.26 23.24
C ALA A 557 11.61 -14.34 23.06
N ARG A 558 10.59 -14.47 23.91
CA ARG A 558 9.40 -13.62 23.91
C ARG A 558 9.72 -12.18 24.36
N ALA A 559 10.44 -12.04 25.45
CA ALA A 559 10.90 -10.75 25.94
C ALA A 559 11.78 -10.01 24.90
N LEU A 560 12.61 -10.77 24.17
CA LEU A 560 13.40 -10.22 23.08
C LEU A 560 12.54 -9.75 21.90
N ALA A 561 11.48 -10.47 21.53
CA ALA A 561 10.56 -10.06 20.50
C ALA A 561 9.89 -8.73 20.86
N GLU A 562 9.41 -8.59 22.09
CA GLU A 562 8.83 -7.36 22.60
C GLU A 562 9.84 -6.19 22.63
N ALA A 563 11.05 -6.42 23.16
CA ALA A 563 12.09 -5.39 23.25
C ALA A 563 12.56 -4.91 21.87
N MET A 564 12.70 -5.83 20.89
CA MET A 564 13.22 -5.54 19.56
C MET A 564 12.18 -5.02 18.58
N PHE A 565 10.96 -5.56 18.64
CA PHE A 565 9.93 -5.32 17.62
C PHE A 565 8.66 -4.68 18.20
N GLY A 566 8.61 -4.49 19.53
CA GLY A 566 7.51 -3.79 20.20
C GLY A 566 6.24 -4.61 20.42
N ASP A 567 6.26 -5.90 20.07
CA ASP A 567 5.15 -6.82 20.19
C ASP A 567 5.68 -8.24 20.54
N GLU A 568 5.12 -8.86 21.55
CA GLU A 568 5.48 -10.24 21.92
C GLU A 568 5.01 -11.28 20.88
N ASP A 569 3.97 -10.94 20.10
CA ASP A 569 3.47 -11.74 18.98
C ASP A 569 4.36 -11.66 17.73
N ALA A 570 5.39 -10.81 17.74
CA ALA A 570 6.44 -10.83 16.72
C ALA A 570 7.41 -12.02 16.89
N MET A 571 6.93 -13.10 17.51
CA MET A 571 7.64 -14.37 17.67
C MET A 571 7.00 -15.47 16.84
N ILE A 572 7.79 -16.12 15.98
CA ILE A 572 7.41 -17.31 15.20
C ILE A 572 7.97 -18.52 15.90
N ARG A 573 7.13 -19.29 16.58
CA ARG A 573 7.53 -20.54 17.25
C ARG A 573 7.26 -21.74 16.36
N ILE A 574 8.27 -22.61 16.24
CA ILE A 574 8.19 -23.89 15.52
C ILE A 574 8.79 -24.96 16.44
N ASP A 575 8.03 -25.99 16.73
CA ASP A 575 8.46 -27.14 17.54
C ASP A 575 9.12 -28.19 16.62
N MET A 576 10.39 -28.44 16.83
CA MET A 576 11.18 -29.36 16.00
C MET A 576 10.82 -30.83 16.24
N SER A 577 10.08 -31.15 17.30
CA SER A 577 9.54 -32.50 17.49
C SER A 577 8.53 -32.92 16.41
N GLU A 578 7.92 -31.96 15.72
CA GLU A 578 7.04 -32.22 14.57
C GLU A 578 7.83 -32.53 13.28
N TYR A 579 9.13 -32.33 13.27
CA TYR A 579 10.03 -32.43 12.10
C TYR A 579 11.11 -33.51 12.25
N MET A 580 10.77 -34.59 12.94
CA MET A 580 11.68 -35.73 13.17
C MET A 580 11.85 -36.60 11.91
N GLU A 581 10.85 -36.59 11.02
CA GLU A 581 10.86 -37.42 9.81
C GLU A 581 11.35 -36.64 8.59
N LYS A 582 11.97 -37.33 7.63
CA LYS A 582 12.48 -36.74 6.39
C LYS A 582 11.39 -36.01 5.60
N HIS A 583 10.18 -36.55 5.51
CA HIS A 583 9.09 -35.92 4.80
C HIS A 583 8.51 -34.67 5.49
N ALA A 584 8.76 -34.53 6.76
CA ALA A 584 8.31 -33.36 7.51
C ALA A 584 9.13 -32.10 7.15
N THR A 585 10.36 -32.23 6.65
CA THR A 585 11.20 -31.09 6.26
C THR A 585 10.59 -30.28 5.13
N SER A 586 9.86 -30.94 4.20
CA SER A 586 9.15 -30.24 3.11
C SER A 586 8.01 -29.31 3.63
N ARG A 587 7.47 -29.57 4.83
CA ARG A 587 6.49 -28.65 5.43
C ARG A 587 7.09 -27.33 5.89
N LEU A 588 8.40 -27.27 6.17
CA LEU A 588 9.07 -26.03 6.52
C LEU A 588 9.22 -25.09 5.33
N VAL A 589 9.58 -25.64 4.14
CA VAL A 589 9.92 -24.87 2.93
C VAL A 589 8.79 -24.89 1.91
N GLY A 590 7.92 -25.89 1.97
CA GLY A 590 6.86 -26.19 1.01
C GLY A 590 7.12 -27.49 0.24
N SER A 591 6.07 -28.13 -0.23
CA SER A 591 6.14 -29.37 -1.00
C SER A 591 6.56 -29.09 -2.45
N PRO A 592 7.38 -29.95 -3.08
CA PRO A 592 7.71 -29.83 -4.50
C PRO A 592 6.47 -29.95 -5.39
N PRO A 593 6.53 -29.43 -6.63
CA PRO A 593 5.43 -29.56 -7.60
C PRO A 593 5.01 -31.02 -7.79
N GLY A 594 3.70 -31.27 -7.76
CA GLY A 594 3.14 -32.62 -7.93
C GLY A 594 2.92 -33.41 -6.63
N TYR A 595 3.31 -32.92 -5.47
CA TYR A 595 3.02 -33.52 -4.19
C TYR A 595 1.85 -32.85 -3.48
N VAL A 596 1.12 -33.61 -2.63
CA VAL A 596 0.03 -33.11 -1.80
C VAL A 596 0.54 -32.00 -0.87
N GLY A 597 -0.16 -30.84 -0.83
CA GLY A 597 0.24 -29.67 -0.03
C GLY A 597 1.15 -28.66 -0.76
N TYR A 598 1.32 -28.77 -2.09
CA TYR A 598 2.08 -27.79 -2.87
C TYR A 598 1.51 -26.36 -2.78
N ASP A 599 0.18 -26.23 -2.72
CA ASP A 599 -0.51 -24.93 -2.66
C ASP A 599 -0.44 -24.27 -1.27
N GLU A 600 -0.22 -25.05 -0.20
CA GLU A 600 -0.25 -24.55 1.19
C GLU A 600 0.99 -23.74 1.58
N GLY A 601 2.08 -23.78 0.80
CA GLY A 601 3.33 -23.11 1.12
C GLY A 601 4.06 -23.71 2.35
N GLY A 602 5.31 -23.30 2.59
CA GLY A 602 6.08 -23.76 3.75
C GLY A 602 5.73 -23.02 5.04
N GLN A 603 5.62 -23.77 6.14
CA GLN A 603 5.23 -23.16 7.42
C GLN A 603 6.23 -22.12 7.94
N LEU A 604 7.54 -22.34 7.75
CA LEU A 604 8.58 -21.40 8.13
C LEU A 604 8.61 -20.22 7.13
N THR A 605 8.68 -20.54 5.84
CA THR A 605 8.79 -19.53 4.77
C THR A 605 7.61 -18.59 4.71
N GLU A 606 6.37 -19.08 4.81
CA GLU A 606 5.17 -18.24 4.79
C GLU A 606 5.05 -17.37 6.06
N LYS A 607 5.37 -17.90 7.25
CA LYS A 607 5.30 -17.12 8.49
C LYS A 607 6.33 -15.98 8.48
N VAL A 608 7.57 -16.24 8.04
CA VAL A 608 8.62 -15.22 7.96
C VAL A 608 8.32 -14.22 6.85
N ARG A 609 7.79 -14.64 5.71
CA ARG A 609 7.37 -13.75 4.65
C ARG A 609 6.30 -12.75 5.12
N ARG A 610 5.35 -13.21 5.95
CA ARG A 610 4.30 -12.35 6.53
C ARG A 610 4.80 -11.47 7.67
N LYS A 611 5.80 -11.95 8.44
CA LYS A 611 6.40 -11.22 9.57
C LYS A 611 7.94 -11.22 9.43
N PRO A 612 8.49 -10.39 8.51
CA PRO A 612 9.93 -10.39 8.25
C PRO A 612 10.76 -9.84 9.42
N TYR A 613 10.12 -9.09 10.32
CA TYR A 613 10.70 -8.59 11.58
C TYR A 613 10.18 -9.42 12.73
N SER A 614 10.85 -10.53 13.03
CA SER A 614 10.39 -11.47 14.04
C SER A 614 11.54 -12.23 14.69
N VAL A 615 11.27 -12.76 15.87
CA VAL A 615 12.10 -13.77 16.51
C VAL A 615 11.61 -15.15 16.05
N VAL A 616 12.46 -15.87 15.33
CA VAL A 616 12.18 -17.25 14.92
C VAL A 616 12.72 -18.18 15.98
N LEU A 617 11.83 -18.79 16.76
CA LEU A 617 12.14 -19.75 17.81
C LEU A 617 11.94 -21.17 17.28
N LEU A 618 13.04 -21.92 17.16
CA LEU A 618 13.07 -23.36 16.83
C LEU A 618 13.24 -24.12 18.13
N ASP A 619 12.17 -24.67 18.67
CA ASP A 619 12.15 -25.32 19.97
C ASP A 619 12.57 -26.79 19.81
N GLU A 620 13.40 -27.31 20.75
CA GLU A 620 13.90 -28.70 20.82
C GLU A 620 14.64 -29.13 19.52
N ILE A 621 15.60 -28.30 19.07
CA ILE A 621 16.34 -28.47 17.81
C ILE A 621 17.03 -29.85 17.65
N GLU A 622 17.41 -30.49 18.78
CA GLU A 622 18.01 -31.82 18.76
C GLU A 622 17.08 -32.92 18.24
N LYS A 623 15.78 -32.69 18.22
CA LYS A 623 14.80 -33.65 17.70
C LYS A 623 14.62 -33.56 16.19
N ALA A 624 15.12 -32.50 15.56
CA ALA A 624 14.94 -32.27 14.15
C ALA A 624 15.70 -33.30 13.27
N HIS A 625 15.09 -33.65 12.13
CA HIS A 625 15.76 -34.49 11.14
C HIS A 625 17.04 -33.79 10.61
N PRO A 626 18.11 -34.51 10.29
CA PRO A 626 19.37 -33.94 9.79
C PRO A 626 19.22 -32.99 8.58
N ASP A 627 18.25 -33.19 7.71
CA ASP A 627 17.99 -32.33 6.57
C ASP A 627 17.50 -30.92 6.96
N VAL A 628 16.91 -30.74 8.15
CA VAL A 628 16.54 -29.43 8.68
C VAL A 628 17.78 -28.56 8.88
N PHE A 629 18.89 -29.14 9.34
CA PHE A 629 20.15 -28.40 9.52
C PHE A 629 20.69 -27.85 8.21
N ASN A 630 20.51 -28.59 7.10
CA ASN A 630 20.93 -28.11 5.78
C ASN A 630 20.13 -26.87 5.35
N ILE A 631 18.83 -26.83 5.66
CA ILE A 631 17.96 -25.66 5.44
C ILE A 631 18.42 -24.49 6.32
N LEU A 632 18.68 -24.75 7.59
CA LEU A 632 19.12 -23.72 8.54
C LEU A 632 20.50 -23.17 8.20
N LEU A 633 21.43 -23.97 7.63
CA LEU A 633 22.71 -23.44 7.15
C LEU A 633 22.53 -22.34 6.12
N GLN A 634 21.60 -22.48 5.19
CA GLN A 634 21.30 -21.45 4.19
C GLN A 634 20.75 -20.16 4.86
N VAL A 635 19.87 -20.30 5.85
CA VAL A 635 19.34 -19.16 6.62
C VAL A 635 20.45 -18.46 7.40
N LEU A 636 21.32 -19.22 8.10
CA LEU A 636 22.37 -18.66 8.96
C LEU A 636 23.52 -18.02 8.20
N GLU A 637 23.79 -18.47 6.97
CA GLU A 637 24.89 -17.97 6.13
C GLU A 637 24.47 -16.87 5.18
N ASP A 638 23.43 -17.15 4.39
CA ASP A 638 22.97 -16.25 3.32
C ASP A 638 21.80 -15.34 3.78
N GLY A 639 21.20 -15.57 4.96
CA GLY A 639 20.04 -14.84 5.46
C GLY A 639 18.81 -14.96 4.57
N ARG A 640 18.74 -16.00 3.76
CA ARG A 640 17.64 -16.25 2.83
C ARG A 640 17.31 -17.73 2.74
N LEU A 641 16.07 -18.01 2.36
CA LEU A 641 15.60 -19.37 2.12
C LEU A 641 14.70 -19.39 0.89
N THR A 642 14.98 -20.24 -0.08
CA THR A 642 14.14 -20.39 -1.28
C THR A 642 13.02 -21.38 -0.98
N ASP A 643 11.77 -20.97 -1.20
CA ASP A 643 10.60 -21.83 -1.02
C ASP A 643 10.44 -22.81 -2.21
N SER A 644 9.50 -23.74 -2.08
CA SER A 644 9.20 -24.72 -3.14
C SER A 644 8.63 -24.10 -4.43
N LYS A 645 8.18 -22.87 -4.38
CA LYS A 645 7.70 -22.10 -5.54
C LYS A 645 8.82 -21.26 -6.20
N GLY A 646 10.07 -21.40 -5.74
CA GLY A 646 11.22 -20.65 -6.24
C GLY A 646 11.36 -19.23 -5.66
N ARG A 647 10.50 -18.82 -4.74
CA ARG A 647 10.53 -17.48 -4.16
C ARG A 647 11.55 -17.44 -3.03
N THR A 648 12.36 -16.39 -2.99
CA THR A 648 13.34 -16.16 -1.94
C THR A 648 12.69 -15.44 -0.76
N VAL A 649 12.77 -16.03 0.43
CA VAL A 649 12.29 -15.45 1.69
C VAL A 649 13.49 -14.90 2.47
N ASP A 650 13.39 -13.65 2.89
CA ASP A 650 14.46 -12.90 3.56
C ASP A 650 14.42 -13.09 5.08
N PHE A 651 15.53 -13.53 5.67
CA PHE A 651 15.73 -13.72 7.12
C PHE A 651 16.70 -12.69 7.72
N ARG A 652 17.24 -11.75 6.94
CA ARG A 652 18.24 -10.77 7.41
C ARG A 652 17.72 -9.88 8.56
N ASN A 653 16.42 -9.68 8.61
CA ASN A 653 15.76 -8.88 9.64
C ASN A 653 15.20 -9.73 10.81
N THR A 654 15.48 -11.02 10.84
CA THR A 654 15.04 -11.91 11.91
C THR A 654 16.13 -12.17 12.95
N VAL A 655 15.72 -12.55 14.15
CA VAL A 655 16.60 -13.16 15.16
C VAL A 655 16.24 -14.65 15.24
N VAL A 656 17.21 -15.52 14.98
CA VAL A 656 16.99 -16.98 15.00
C VAL A 656 17.45 -17.53 16.34
N ILE A 657 16.56 -18.14 17.09
CA ILE A 657 16.82 -18.76 18.39
C ILE A 657 16.49 -20.25 18.31
N MET A 658 17.41 -21.08 18.68
CA MET A 658 17.25 -22.53 18.76
C MET A 658 17.34 -22.96 20.21
N THR A 659 16.36 -23.67 20.75
CA THR A 659 16.48 -24.22 22.10
C THR A 659 16.89 -25.68 22.08
N SER A 660 17.69 -26.09 23.05
CA SER A 660 18.08 -27.47 23.20
C SER A 660 18.19 -27.86 24.69
N ASN A 661 17.83 -29.11 24.95
CA ASN A 661 17.97 -29.76 26.26
C ASN A 661 19.19 -30.71 26.31
N VAL A 662 20.02 -30.76 25.26
CA VAL A 662 21.23 -31.58 25.17
C VAL A 662 22.18 -31.23 26.31
N GLY A 663 22.73 -32.25 26.97
CA GLY A 663 23.64 -32.10 28.11
C GLY A 663 22.92 -31.93 29.46
N ALA A 664 21.64 -31.56 29.49
CA ALA A 664 20.90 -31.45 30.78
C ALA A 664 20.74 -32.80 31.52
N GLU A 665 20.58 -33.89 30.78
CA GLU A 665 20.51 -35.25 31.37
C GLU A 665 21.85 -35.74 31.91
N ALA A 666 22.95 -35.36 31.28
CA ALA A 666 24.30 -35.69 31.73
C ALA A 666 24.63 -35.02 33.07
N LEU A 667 24.11 -33.81 33.27
CA LEU A 667 24.24 -33.10 34.55
C LEU A 667 23.42 -33.70 35.67
N LYS A 668 22.23 -34.26 35.41
CA LYS A 668 21.42 -35.00 36.38
C LYS A 668 22.13 -36.22 36.94
N LYS A 669 22.82 -36.99 36.07
CA LYS A 669 23.57 -38.17 36.51
C LYS A 669 24.74 -37.83 37.42
N ASN A 670 25.41 -36.70 37.23
CA ASN A 670 26.57 -36.30 38.06
C ASN A 670 26.17 -35.63 39.37
N ARG A 671 24.98 -35.08 39.55
CA ARG A 671 24.46 -34.61 40.85
C ARG A 671 24.31 -35.74 41.89
N TYR A 672 24.14 -37.01 41.46
CA TYR A 672 24.09 -38.16 42.34
C TYR A 672 25.44 -38.63 42.84
N VAL A 673 26.57 -38.09 42.31
CA VAL A 673 27.92 -38.47 42.72
C VAL A 673 28.59 -37.24 43.37
N GLY A 674 28.13 -36.88 44.55
CA GLY A 674 28.72 -36.09 45.60
C GLY A 674 29.69 -34.97 45.25
N PHE A 675 29.21 -33.78 44.83
CA PHE A 675 29.98 -32.56 44.84
C PHE A 675 29.44 -31.56 45.88
N ASN A 676 30.34 -31.03 46.73
CA ASN A 676 30.10 -30.07 47.78
C ASN A 676 29.73 -28.70 47.18
N LEU A 677 28.65 -28.10 47.68
CA LEU A 677 28.10 -26.79 47.35
C LEU A 677 28.94 -25.65 48.02
N GLN A 678 30.13 -25.33 47.52
CA GLN A 678 30.86 -24.20 48.05
C GLN A 678 31.54 -23.22 47.07
N ASP A 679 31.55 -23.46 45.74
CA ASP A 679 32.13 -22.52 44.76
C ASP A 679 31.19 -22.37 43.51
N GLY A 680 30.18 -21.53 43.57
CA GLY A 680 29.14 -21.39 42.55
C GLY A 680 29.63 -20.95 41.15
N GLU A 681 30.71 -20.18 41.03
CA GLU A 681 31.24 -19.76 39.74
C GLU A 681 32.04 -20.87 39.01
N ARG A 682 32.79 -21.68 39.74
CA ARG A 682 33.52 -22.81 39.15
C ARG A 682 32.61 -23.93 38.68
N ASP A 683 31.53 -24.18 39.40
CA ASP A 683 30.50 -25.15 39.03
C ASP A 683 29.78 -24.78 37.75
N TYR A 684 29.57 -23.48 37.50
CA TYR A 684 28.96 -23.00 36.27
C TYR A 684 29.88 -23.16 35.03
N GLU A 685 31.15 -22.79 35.13
CA GLU A 685 32.09 -22.97 34.04
C GLU A 685 32.30 -24.44 33.65
N ASP A 686 32.40 -25.34 34.62
CA ASP A 686 32.48 -26.76 34.41
C ASP A 686 31.18 -27.34 33.80
N MET A 687 30.03 -26.86 34.22
CA MET A 687 28.72 -27.21 33.66
C MET A 687 28.65 -26.76 32.21
N LYS A 688 29.00 -25.51 31.94
CA LYS A 688 29.04 -24.92 30.61
C LYS A 688 29.97 -25.69 29.67
N GLY A 689 31.16 -26.05 30.13
CA GLY A 689 32.11 -26.86 29.36
C GLY A 689 31.55 -28.20 28.95
N LYS A 690 30.93 -28.92 29.89
CA LYS A 690 30.31 -30.24 29.63
C LYS A 690 29.11 -30.15 28.68
N MET A 691 28.25 -29.14 28.86
CA MET A 691 27.13 -28.95 27.94
C MET A 691 27.58 -28.63 26.53
N LEU A 692 28.59 -27.78 26.36
CA LEU A 692 29.18 -27.47 25.07
C LEU A 692 29.88 -28.69 24.40
N GLU A 693 30.48 -29.57 25.21
CA GLU A 693 31.03 -30.82 24.68
C GLU A 693 29.95 -31.78 24.16
N GLU A 694 28.86 -31.94 24.89
CA GLU A 694 27.74 -32.76 24.46
C GLU A 694 27.05 -32.15 23.21
N LEU A 695 26.93 -30.81 23.14
CA LEU A 695 26.45 -30.13 21.97
C LEU A 695 27.33 -30.42 20.73
N LYS A 696 28.65 -30.37 20.88
CA LYS A 696 29.60 -30.71 19.80
C LYS A 696 29.51 -32.15 19.32
N LYS A 697 29.04 -33.07 20.18
CA LYS A 697 28.77 -34.46 19.78
C LYS A 697 27.45 -34.61 19.06
N ALA A 698 26.42 -33.81 19.45
CA ALA A 698 25.08 -33.88 18.88
C ALA A 698 24.95 -33.19 17.52
N PHE A 699 25.71 -32.13 17.27
CA PHE A 699 25.60 -31.31 16.09
C PHE A 699 26.91 -31.26 15.26
N ARG A 700 26.77 -31.11 13.95
CA ARG A 700 27.91 -30.99 13.05
C ARG A 700 28.71 -29.70 13.32
N PRO A 701 30.05 -29.74 13.32
CA PRO A 701 30.89 -28.55 13.56
C PRO A 701 30.57 -27.40 12.60
N GLU A 702 30.23 -27.71 11.35
CA GLU A 702 29.84 -26.75 10.31
C GLU A 702 28.63 -25.91 10.74
N PHE A 703 27.64 -26.56 11.33
CA PHE A 703 26.44 -25.87 11.82
C PHE A 703 26.75 -24.97 13.02
N LEU A 704 27.48 -25.50 14.02
CA LEU A 704 27.82 -24.73 15.22
C LEU A 704 28.68 -23.50 14.93
N ASN A 705 29.58 -23.56 13.91
CA ASN A 705 30.39 -22.43 13.51
C ASN A 705 29.60 -21.28 12.82
N ARG A 706 28.36 -21.52 12.42
CA ARG A 706 27.51 -20.51 11.79
C ARG A 706 26.62 -19.78 12.82
N VAL A 707 26.54 -20.31 14.02
CA VAL A 707 25.79 -19.70 15.13
C VAL A 707 26.61 -18.61 15.78
N ASP A 708 26.03 -17.44 16.04
CA ASP A 708 26.75 -16.31 16.62
C ASP A 708 27.17 -16.58 18.07
N GLU A 709 26.24 -17.13 18.88
CA GLU A 709 26.54 -17.45 20.28
C GLU A 709 25.75 -18.67 20.81
N MET A 710 26.41 -19.47 21.63
CA MET A 710 25.83 -20.59 22.35
C MET A 710 25.70 -20.20 23.83
N ILE A 711 24.47 -20.12 24.32
CA ILE A 711 24.14 -19.55 25.64
C ILE A 711 23.63 -20.66 26.53
N VAL A 712 24.28 -20.83 27.67
CA VAL A 712 23.92 -21.86 28.67
C VAL A 712 23.09 -21.21 29.77
N PHE A 713 21.90 -21.74 30.00
CA PHE A 713 20.99 -21.35 31.06
C PHE A 713 21.24 -22.19 32.30
N HIS A 714 21.36 -21.55 33.43
CA HIS A 714 21.53 -22.24 34.72
C HIS A 714 20.19 -22.50 35.40
N SER A 715 20.22 -23.43 36.37
CA SER A 715 19.06 -23.76 37.23
C SER A 715 18.66 -22.51 38.04
N LEU A 716 17.35 -22.34 38.27
CA LEU A 716 16.82 -21.24 39.07
C LEU A 716 17.01 -21.53 40.58
N GLU A 717 17.43 -20.50 41.31
CA GLU A 717 17.54 -20.50 42.78
C GLU A 717 16.20 -20.12 43.44
N LYS A 718 16.09 -20.32 44.76
CA LYS A 718 14.82 -20.05 45.49
C LYS A 718 14.40 -18.58 45.43
N GLU A 719 15.38 -17.66 45.49
CA GLU A 719 15.16 -16.22 45.35
C GLU A 719 14.59 -15.85 43.99
N HIS A 720 15.13 -16.45 42.92
CA HIS A 720 14.66 -16.26 41.56
C HIS A 720 13.22 -16.75 41.37
N LEU A 721 12.85 -17.87 42.06
CA LEU A 721 11.49 -18.43 42.00
C LEU A 721 10.48 -17.48 42.68
N LYS A 722 10.83 -16.84 43.80
CA LYS A 722 10.00 -15.82 44.46
C LYS A 722 9.73 -14.62 43.55
N GLU A 723 10.76 -14.15 42.84
CA GLU A 723 10.64 -13.03 41.88
C GLU A 723 9.75 -13.43 40.69
N ILE A 724 9.90 -14.65 40.16
CA ILE A 724 9.04 -15.18 39.09
C ILE A 724 7.57 -15.25 39.55
N VAL A 725 7.29 -15.74 40.76
CA VAL A 725 5.93 -15.73 41.34
C VAL A 725 5.40 -14.31 41.45
N THR A 726 6.24 -13.35 41.80
CA THR A 726 5.85 -11.92 41.86
C THR A 726 5.48 -11.38 40.49
N LEU A 727 6.27 -11.66 39.43
CA LEU A 727 5.95 -11.26 38.07
C LEU A 727 4.62 -11.89 37.60
N MET A 728 4.43 -13.19 37.80
CA MET A 728 3.19 -13.88 37.44
C MET A 728 1.97 -13.35 38.21
N SER A 729 2.14 -13.01 39.49
CA SER A 729 1.06 -12.42 40.29
C SER A 729 0.70 -11.01 39.83
N ASN A 730 1.68 -10.22 39.34
CA ASN A 730 1.43 -8.88 38.79
C ASN A 730 0.56 -8.93 37.52
N GLU A 731 0.71 -9.94 36.67
CA GLU A 731 -0.19 -10.15 35.52
C GLU A 731 -1.65 -10.42 35.98
N LEU A 732 -1.82 -11.21 37.02
CA LEU A 732 -3.13 -11.46 37.63
C LEU A 732 -3.70 -10.19 38.26
N THR A 733 -2.88 -9.44 38.99
CA THR A 733 -3.27 -8.15 39.58
C THR A 733 -3.75 -7.16 38.52
N LYS A 734 -3.07 -7.05 37.37
CA LYS A 734 -3.49 -6.17 36.26
C LYS A 734 -4.88 -6.59 35.71
N ARG A 735 -5.12 -7.89 35.54
CA ARG A 735 -6.42 -8.39 35.07
C ARG A 735 -7.57 -8.12 36.05
N LEU A 736 -7.28 -8.22 37.35
CA LEU A 736 -8.25 -7.93 38.41
C LEU A 736 -8.49 -6.43 38.60
N ALA A 737 -7.50 -5.60 38.35
CA ALA A 737 -7.63 -4.15 38.37
C ALA A 737 -8.61 -3.64 37.29
N GLU A 738 -8.78 -4.35 36.16
CA GLU A 738 -9.83 -4.06 35.16
C GLU A 738 -11.25 -4.29 35.72
N GLN A 739 -11.35 -5.05 36.83
CA GLN A 739 -12.60 -5.30 37.55
C GLN A 739 -12.69 -4.51 38.87
N ASP A 740 -11.83 -3.50 39.04
CA ASP A 740 -11.70 -2.70 40.25
C ASP A 740 -11.36 -3.53 41.52
N ILE A 741 -10.56 -4.60 41.40
CA ILE A 741 -10.13 -5.43 42.50
C ILE A 741 -8.61 -5.34 42.68
N GLU A 742 -8.15 -4.96 43.87
CA GLU A 742 -6.73 -4.93 44.22
C GLU A 742 -6.31 -6.27 44.85
N LEU A 743 -5.41 -7.00 44.19
CA LEU A 743 -4.84 -8.25 44.69
C LEU A 743 -3.45 -8.01 45.27
N VAL A 744 -3.23 -8.45 46.50
CA VAL A 744 -1.94 -8.44 47.17
C VAL A 744 -1.58 -9.83 47.68
N LEU A 745 -0.43 -10.36 47.30
CA LEU A 745 0.13 -11.57 47.84
C LEU A 745 1.18 -11.24 48.90
N THR A 746 1.06 -11.87 50.07
CA THR A 746 2.12 -11.72 51.12
C THR A 746 3.41 -12.44 50.69
N ASP A 747 4.53 -12.05 51.25
CA ASP A 747 5.82 -12.67 50.94
C ASP A 747 5.89 -14.13 51.35
N GLU A 748 5.15 -14.53 52.39
CA GLU A 748 5.01 -15.89 52.83
C GLU A 748 4.22 -16.73 51.85
N ALA A 749 3.15 -16.17 51.30
CA ALA A 749 2.36 -16.82 50.23
C ALA A 749 3.22 -17.01 48.96
N LYS A 750 4.01 -15.98 48.55
CA LYS A 750 4.89 -16.08 47.36
C LYS A 750 5.96 -17.18 47.56
N MET A 751 6.60 -17.21 48.72
CA MET A 751 7.61 -18.24 49.05
C MET A 751 7.01 -19.64 49.00
N LYS A 752 5.85 -19.83 49.60
CA LYS A 752 5.19 -21.12 49.60
C LYS A 752 4.74 -21.57 48.22
N ILE A 753 4.21 -20.66 47.36
CA ILE A 753 3.92 -20.96 45.95
C ILE A 753 5.19 -21.37 45.24
N ALA A 754 6.31 -20.67 45.48
CA ALA A 754 7.61 -20.99 44.92
C ALA A 754 8.12 -22.38 45.32
N GLU A 755 7.95 -22.78 46.58
CA GLU A 755 8.37 -24.10 47.08
C GLU A 755 7.49 -25.22 46.53
N GLU A 756 6.16 -25.09 46.55
CA GLU A 756 5.23 -26.09 46.02
C GLU A 756 5.25 -26.17 44.47
N GLY A 757 5.56 -25.07 43.78
CA GLY A 757 5.62 -25.01 42.32
C GLY A 757 6.97 -25.27 41.71
N TYR A 758 8.02 -25.53 42.49
CA TYR A 758 9.34 -25.89 41.99
C TYR A 758 9.52 -27.38 41.84
N ASP A 759 9.90 -27.84 40.71
CA ASP A 759 10.27 -29.21 40.42
C ASP A 759 11.68 -29.26 39.83
N PRO A 760 12.63 -30.03 40.38
CA PRO A 760 13.99 -30.13 39.89
C PRO A 760 14.09 -30.56 38.41
N ASP A 761 13.09 -31.29 37.93
CA ASP A 761 13.05 -31.82 36.55
C ASP A 761 12.35 -30.88 35.58
N TYR A 762 11.35 -30.14 36.02
CA TYR A 762 10.51 -29.25 35.22
C TYR A 762 10.77 -27.75 35.46
N GLY A 763 11.67 -27.41 36.39
CA GLY A 763 12.03 -26.04 36.74
C GLY A 763 10.86 -25.21 37.25
N ALA A 764 10.71 -23.98 36.76
CA ALA A 764 9.63 -23.05 37.12
C ALA A 764 8.28 -23.32 36.38
N ARG A 765 8.21 -24.33 35.50
CA ARG A 765 6.99 -24.61 34.71
C ARG A 765 5.75 -24.95 35.57
N PRO A 766 5.85 -25.69 36.69
CA PRO A 766 4.72 -25.95 37.53
C PRO A 766 4.25 -24.76 38.40
N LEU A 767 5.03 -23.68 38.54
CA LEU A 767 4.65 -22.45 39.28
C LEU A 767 3.30 -21.88 38.83
N ARG A 768 3.04 -21.89 37.52
CA ARG A 768 1.77 -21.40 36.99
C ARG A 768 0.57 -22.21 37.47
N ARG A 769 0.74 -23.53 37.57
CA ARG A 769 -0.30 -24.42 38.10
C ARG A 769 -0.48 -24.22 39.61
N ALA A 770 0.63 -24.00 40.35
CA ALA A 770 0.57 -23.70 41.76
C ALA A 770 -0.16 -22.38 42.02
N LEU A 771 0.16 -21.33 41.28
CA LEU A 771 -0.52 -20.05 41.35
C LEU A 771 -2.02 -20.18 41.00
N GLN A 772 -2.35 -20.90 39.95
CA GLN A 772 -3.73 -21.16 39.55
C GLN A 772 -4.50 -21.87 40.68
N LYS A 773 -3.98 -23.00 41.20
CA LYS A 773 -4.62 -23.80 42.19
C LYS A 773 -4.81 -23.07 43.53
N HIS A 774 -3.81 -22.32 43.98
CA HIS A 774 -3.79 -21.72 45.32
C HIS A 774 -4.30 -20.29 45.37
N VAL A 775 -4.27 -19.57 44.24
CA VAL A 775 -4.72 -18.15 44.14
C VAL A 775 -5.96 -18.02 43.26
N GLU A 776 -5.84 -18.39 41.95
CA GLU A 776 -6.93 -18.12 41.00
C GLU A 776 -8.21 -18.91 41.32
N ASP A 777 -8.10 -20.23 41.61
CA ASP A 777 -9.25 -21.07 41.92
C ASP A 777 -9.94 -20.62 43.22
N LYS A 778 -9.16 -20.32 44.29
CA LYS A 778 -9.71 -19.82 45.56
C LYS A 778 -10.34 -18.44 45.44
N LEU A 779 -9.67 -17.54 44.71
CA LEU A 779 -10.21 -16.23 44.45
C LEU A 779 -11.51 -16.27 43.65
N SER A 780 -11.59 -17.16 42.64
CA SER A 780 -12.80 -17.36 41.85
C SER A 780 -13.98 -17.87 42.70
N GLU A 781 -13.73 -18.76 43.67
CA GLU A 781 -14.74 -19.20 44.59
C GLU A 781 -15.26 -18.08 45.48
N GLU A 782 -14.37 -17.22 46.02
CA GLU A 782 -14.75 -16.09 46.86
C GLU A 782 -15.47 -14.98 46.08
N LEU A 783 -15.11 -14.76 44.82
CA LEU A 783 -15.82 -13.87 43.89
C LEU A 783 -17.23 -14.35 43.61
N LEU A 784 -17.40 -15.68 43.38
CA LEU A 784 -18.71 -16.27 43.09
C LEU A 784 -19.61 -16.32 44.36
N LYS A 785 -19.01 -16.44 45.55
CA LYS A 785 -19.73 -16.34 46.83
C LYS A 785 -20.16 -14.91 47.18
N GLY A 786 -19.64 -13.90 46.44
CA GLY A 786 -19.91 -12.48 46.70
C GLY A 786 -19.21 -11.92 47.93
N THR A 787 -18.18 -12.60 48.47
CA THR A 787 -17.36 -12.14 49.59
C THR A 787 -16.37 -11.09 49.17
N VAL A 788 -15.96 -11.09 47.88
CA VAL A 788 -15.15 -10.08 47.25
C VAL A 788 -16.06 -9.19 46.41
N LEU A 789 -16.16 -7.91 46.75
CA LEU A 789 -16.93 -6.91 46.02
C LEU A 789 -16.02 -6.10 45.08
N THR A 790 -16.56 -5.59 44.01
CA THR A 790 -15.90 -4.58 43.15
C THR A 790 -15.48 -3.36 44.00
N GLY A 791 -14.23 -2.95 43.91
CA GLY A 791 -13.63 -1.90 44.72
C GLY A 791 -12.98 -2.43 46.02
N GLY A 792 -12.90 -3.77 46.21
CA GLY A 792 -12.30 -4.38 47.40
C GLY A 792 -10.85 -4.78 47.24
N LYS A 793 -10.11 -4.76 48.36
CA LYS A 793 -8.74 -5.26 48.44
C LYS A 793 -8.73 -6.69 48.92
N VAL A 794 -8.05 -7.57 48.19
CA VAL A 794 -7.91 -9.01 48.50
C VAL A 794 -6.45 -9.28 48.82
N ILE A 795 -6.24 -9.87 49.97
CA ILE A 795 -4.92 -10.29 50.47
C ILE A 795 -4.90 -11.83 50.55
N VAL A 796 -3.95 -12.42 49.79
CA VAL A 796 -3.68 -13.87 49.90
C VAL A 796 -2.50 -14.08 50.85
N ASP A 797 -2.76 -14.81 51.94
CA ASP A 797 -1.81 -15.04 53.01
C ASP A 797 -1.69 -16.56 53.31
N VAL A 798 -0.76 -16.94 54.19
CA VAL A 798 -0.56 -18.30 54.65
C VAL A 798 -0.74 -18.34 56.16
N GLU A 799 -1.75 -19.09 56.63
CA GLU A 799 -1.99 -19.36 58.05
C GLU A 799 -1.98 -20.88 58.29
N ASP A 800 -1.26 -21.29 59.28
CA ASP A 800 -1.10 -22.74 59.67
C ASP A 800 -0.73 -23.64 58.49
N GLY A 801 0.06 -23.10 57.53
CA GLY A 801 0.44 -23.89 56.38
C GLY A 801 -0.63 -23.99 55.28
N ASN A 802 -1.72 -23.25 55.33
CA ASN A 802 -2.76 -23.21 54.30
C ASN A 802 -2.89 -21.80 53.72
N PHE A 803 -3.18 -21.71 52.41
CA PHE A 803 -3.48 -20.43 51.79
C PHE A 803 -4.87 -19.94 52.21
N VAL A 804 -4.93 -18.71 52.70
CA VAL A 804 -6.16 -18.02 53.12
C VAL A 804 -6.35 -16.77 52.34
N VAL A 805 -7.56 -16.53 51.85
CA VAL A 805 -7.94 -15.29 51.14
C VAL A 805 -8.65 -14.39 52.13
N LYS A 806 -8.04 -13.22 52.42
CA LYS A 806 -8.64 -12.21 53.32
C LYS A 806 -9.12 -11.04 52.47
N THR A 807 -10.29 -10.53 52.77
CA THR A 807 -10.87 -9.33 52.09
C THR A 807 -10.89 -8.16 53.08
N GLU A 808 -10.19 -7.08 52.77
CA GLU A 808 -10.34 -5.80 53.44
C GLU A 808 -11.46 -5.01 52.78
N LYS A 809 -12.51 -4.70 53.55
CA LYS A 809 -13.52 -3.75 53.14
C LYS A 809 -12.98 -2.32 53.36
N GLU A 810 -12.68 -1.55 52.33
CA GLU A 810 -12.67 -0.10 52.52
C GLU A 810 -14.08 0.36 52.88
N ALA A 811 -14.18 0.95 54.06
CA ALA A 811 -15.41 1.63 54.47
C ALA A 811 -15.66 2.77 53.46
N VAL A 812 -16.66 2.54 52.56
CA VAL A 812 -17.20 3.60 51.72
C VAL A 812 -17.82 4.64 52.66
N THR A 813 -17.01 5.63 53.06
CA THR A 813 -17.53 6.87 53.65
C THR A 813 -18.28 7.61 52.56
N GLY A 814 -19.61 7.47 52.63
CA GLY A 814 -20.53 8.23 51.79
C GLY A 814 -20.29 9.73 51.93
N LYS A 815 -20.16 10.39 50.81
CA LYS A 815 -20.64 11.75 50.58
C LYS A 815 -21.23 11.87 49.19
#